data_6e29ef3d1c25ad7487015c42bc5bac49
#
_entry.id   6e29ef3d1c25ad7487015c42bc5bac49
#
_cell.length_a   1.000
_cell.length_b   1.000
_cell.length_c   1.000
_cell.angle_alpha   90.00
_cell.angle_beta   90.00
_cell.angle_gamma   90.00
#
_symmetry.space_group_name_H-M   'P 1'
#
loop_
_entity.id
_entity.type
_entity.pdbx_description
1 polymer ?
#
loop_
_entity_poly.entity_id
_entity_poly.type
_entity_poly.pdbx_seq_one_letter_code
_entity_poly.pdbx_strand_id
1 'polypeptide(L)'
;MRVLLANPPWIVNGIKGVRAGSRWPHLKIPEEEYYMPFPFFLAYSASLLKKNKIDVLLVDAVAEGIKDTKFLDKIKNYKPNIVLLEISTPSLEIDLGRARKIKEFNKSIKIALAGLDMSIRNPKFLEKNKFIDFVLVAEYEFTLLGLVNCLKNKDKLSKVPGLIYRDKGRIIINKNRPLGDINKLPWPLREQLPMHKYHDCPGGIPQPSIQVLASRGCPYHCIFCAWPQIMYHGSNYRVRDPIDVVDEMEFLVRKKGFKSVYFDDDTFNIGKERILKICDKIKKRKLKVPWAIMARADLMDKELLDEMKSAGLYAVKYGIESAVQKLVDNANKDLNLKKAEEMIEYTNKIGIKTHLTFMFGLPGETHETIQKTIDFALRMNPESVQFSITTPFPGTSYYKDLNKRGMLLSKKWSDYDGNFRSVIKTRELSAKDLENAVRIAYNTWAEHRQKRIKDKKSSLIVLKKCLDEHGLEYTTKKIVFKIFKKKDINKKKQEQKRIPKKNLILKNFYDNRLDLIGVVDGKHAFTFPNLVQIDLTNNCNNSCIGCWCNSPLLKEKKISRKEKEETLPYTRVISLINELKKHGTNEIYLGGGGEPFMHPNIMKIVEHIKKEGLVCHINTNFTLINEEIVKKLVELKIDHIAVSLWAGDADTYVKTHPNQTKKTFYQIEKILKLIKEIKHEQGKEKPLIKIYNVISNLNYKNIEKMA
;
A
#
# COMPACT_ATOMS: atom_id res chain seq x y z
N MET A 1 38.17 7.87 -1.81
CA MET A 1 37.15 7.74 -0.71
C MET A 1 35.88 7.18 -1.32
N ARG A 2 35.28 6.15 -0.71
CA ARG A 2 34.05 5.50 -1.16
C ARG A 2 32.88 5.95 -0.30
N VAL A 3 31.78 6.36 -0.91
CA VAL A 3 30.60 6.87 -0.24
C VAL A 3 29.38 6.03 -0.65
N LEU A 4 28.65 5.50 0.30
CA LEU A 4 27.38 4.83 0.04
C LEU A 4 26.23 5.74 0.49
N LEU A 5 25.29 6.00 -0.43
CA LEU A 5 24.08 6.77 -0.19
C LEU A 5 22.88 5.82 -0.22
N ALA A 6 22.04 5.85 0.80
CA ALA A 6 20.96 4.90 0.87
C ALA A 6 19.61 5.49 1.32
N ASN A 7 18.54 5.03 0.65
CA ASN A 7 17.20 4.90 1.20
C ASN A 7 17.10 3.49 1.80
N PRO A 8 17.33 3.31 3.13
CA PRO A 8 17.41 1.97 3.72
C PRO A 8 16.06 1.24 3.68
N PRO A 9 16.02 -0.10 3.88
CA PRO A 9 14.77 -0.84 3.90
C PRO A 9 13.78 -0.25 4.90
N TRP A 10 12.51 -0.14 4.53
CA TRP A 10 11.45 0.24 5.47
C TRP A 10 10.23 -0.62 5.20
N ILE A 11 10.12 -1.69 5.97
CA ILE A 11 9.02 -2.65 5.90
C ILE A 11 8.55 -2.90 7.34
N VAL A 12 7.27 -2.70 7.59
CA VAL A 12 6.62 -2.95 8.87
C VAL A 12 5.47 -3.90 8.62
N ASN A 13 5.47 -5.08 9.23
CA ASN A 13 4.44 -6.11 9.05
C ASN A 13 4.13 -6.44 7.56
N GLY A 14 5.17 -6.49 6.73
CA GLY A 14 5.03 -6.75 5.29
C GLY A 14 4.65 -5.54 4.45
N ILE A 15 4.27 -4.42 5.06
CA ILE A 15 3.90 -3.17 4.37
C ILE A 15 5.16 -2.34 4.13
N LYS A 16 5.36 -1.91 2.89
CA LYS A 16 6.48 -1.03 2.52
C LYS A 16 6.17 0.42 2.91
N GLY A 17 7.16 1.10 3.45
CA GLY A 17 7.11 2.55 3.64
C GLY A 17 7.70 3.32 2.47
N VAL A 18 7.30 4.55 2.27
CA VAL A 18 7.86 5.51 1.32
C VAL A 18 8.34 6.75 2.06
N ARG A 19 9.57 7.22 1.76
CA ARG A 19 10.17 8.40 2.40
C ARG A 19 11.03 9.22 1.44
N ALA A 20 12.10 8.64 0.90
CA ALA A 20 12.97 9.34 -0.03
C ALA A 20 12.17 9.80 -1.26
N GLY A 21 12.22 11.09 -1.56
CA GLY A 21 11.40 11.72 -2.60
C GLY A 21 9.95 12.01 -2.20
N SER A 22 9.46 11.48 -1.08
CA SER A 22 8.10 11.76 -0.60
C SER A 22 8.06 12.99 0.30
N ARG A 23 7.12 13.89 0.05
CA ARG A 23 6.82 15.03 0.94
C ARG A 23 6.06 14.61 2.17
N TRP A 24 5.54 13.39 2.16
CA TRP A 24 4.69 12.79 3.18
C TRP A 24 5.14 11.37 3.46
N PRO A 25 6.14 11.15 4.33
CA PRO A 25 6.60 9.81 4.69
C PRO A 25 5.49 9.00 5.35
N HIS A 26 5.19 7.81 4.83
CA HIS A 26 4.11 6.97 5.32
C HIS A 26 4.32 5.49 4.97
N LEU A 27 3.54 4.61 5.59
CA LEU A 27 3.36 3.24 5.16
C LEU A 27 2.32 3.20 4.04
N LYS A 28 2.61 2.46 2.97
CA LYS A 28 1.72 2.38 1.80
C LYS A 28 0.39 1.76 2.17
N ILE A 29 -0.68 2.29 1.57
CA ILE A 29 -1.99 1.64 1.57
C ILE A 29 -2.18 0.81 0.29
N PRO A 30 -3.12 -0.15 0.24
CA PRO A 30 -3.33 -0.98 -0.94
C PRO A 30 -3.62 -0.20 -2.23
N GLU A 31 -4.26 0.97 -2.11
CA GLU A 31 -4.54 1.86 -3.23
C GLU A 31 -3.26 2.51 -3.81
N GLU A 32 -2.20 2.55 -3.03
CA GLU A 32 -0.87 3.08 -3.41
C GLU A 32 0.12 1.98 -3.83
N GLU A 33 -0.35 0.79 -4.20
CA GLU A 33 0.51 -0.35 -4.55
C GLU A 33 1.62 0.05 -5.53
N TYR A 34 1.31 0.92 -6.49
CA TYR A 34 2.23 1.40 -7.51
C TYR A 34 2.88 2.75 -7.19
N TYR A 35 2.58 3.38 -6.03
CA TYR A 35 3.23 4.63 -5.66
C TYR A 35 4.63 4.37 -5.14
N MET A 36 5.64 4.93 -5.79
CA MET A 36 7.05 4.90 -5.40
C MET A 36 7.72 6.18 -5.88
N PRO A 37 7.94 7.16 -5.00
CA PRO A 37 8.60 8.42 -5.38
C PRO A 37 10.08 8.19 -5.68
N PHE A 38 10.63 9.01 -6.58
CA PHE A 38 12.04 8.97 -6.92
C PHE A 38 12.89 9.68 -5.85
N PRO A 39 14.01 9.11 -5.38
CA PRO A 39 14.82 9.64 -4.28
C PRO A 39 15.72 10.80 -4.74
N PHE A 40 15.13 11.95 -5.05
CA PHE A 40 15.82 13.08 -5.69
C PHE A 40 17.09 13.53 -4.97
N PHE A 41 17.02 13.80 -3.66
CA PHE A 41 18.16 14.30 -2.91
C PHE A 41 19.34 13.32 -2.90
N LEU A 42 19.07 12.03 -2.73
CA LEU A 42 20.10 10.98 -2.81
C LEU A 42 20.70 10.90 -4.22
N ALA A 43 19.84 10.93 -5.26
CA ALA A 43 20.29 10.80 -6.64
C ALA A 43 21.08 12.02 -7.15
N TYR A 44 20.68 13.24 -6.76
CA TYR A 44 21.45 14.44 -7.02
C TYR A 44 22.75 14.46 -6.24
N SER A 45 22.78 14.05 -4.98
CA SER A 45 23.99 13.92 -4.18
C SER A 45 24.97 12.94 -4.81
N ALA A 46 24.49 11.78 -5.24
CA ALA A 46 25.31 10.77 -5.90
C ALA A 46 25.92 11.30 -7.22
N SER A 47 25.13 11.99 -8.02
CA SER A 47 25.59 12.60 -9.27
C SER A 47 26.62 13.68 -9.01
N LEU A 48 26.42 14.54 -8.01
CA LEU A 48 27.36 15.60 -7.63
C LEU A 48 28.68 15.01 -7.14
N LEU A 49 28.66 13.96 -6.33
CA LEU A 49 29.89 13.25 -5.91
C LEU A 49 30.62 12.63 -7.09
N LYS A 50 29.91 11.95 -8.00
CA LYS A 50 30.48 11.34 -9.20
C LYS A 50 31.14 12.38 -10.12
N LYS A 51 30.49 13.54 -10.32
CA LYS A 51 31.05 14.68 -11.05
C LYS A 51 32.42 15.17 -10.45
N ASN A 52 32.55 15.06 -9.12
CA ASN A 52 33.76 15.40 -8.39
C ASN A 52 34.75 14.21 -8.21
N LYS A 53 34.65 13.18 -9.05
CA LYS A 53 35.51 11.99 -9.06
C LYS A 53 35.56 11.25 -7.71
N ILE A 54 34.46 11.22 -6.98
CA ILE A 54 34.30 10.45 -5.75
C ILE A 54 33.55 9.16 -6.12
N ASP A 55 34.09 8.03 -5.64
CA ASP A 55 33.46 6.72 -5.82
C ASP A 55 32.18 6.64 -4.98
N VAL A 56 31.05 6.40 -5.62
CA VAL A 56 29.74 6.44 -5.00
C VAL A 56 28.87 5.20 -5.37
N LEU A 57 28.26 4.60 -4.36
CA LEU A 57 27.21 3.61 -4.51
C LEU A 57 25.89 4.19 -3.98
N LEU A 58 24.90 4.26 -4.86
CA LEU A 58 23.52 4.69 -4.54
C LEU A 58 22.61 3.47 -4.45
N VAL A 59 21.92 3.31 -3.30
CA VAL A 59 21.03 2.18 -3.03
C VAL A 59 19.67 2.68 -2.58
N ASP A 60 18.61 2.33 -3.30
CA ASP A 60 17.25 2.48 -2.83
C ASP A 60 16.68 1.10 -2.46
N ALA A 61 16.90 0.70 -1.21
CA ALA A 61 16.50 -0.62 -0.73
C ALA A 61 14.98 -0.80 -0.66
N VAL A 62 14.21 0.28 -0.55
CA VAL A 62 12.75 0.24 -0.58
C VAL A 62 12.26 -0.07 -2.00
N ALA A 63 12.73 0.66 -3.00
CA ALA A 63 12.38 0.45 -4.40
C ALA A 63 12.92 -0.90 -4.91
N GLU A 64 14.13 -1.29 -4.54
CA GLU A 64 14.70 -2.60 -4.86
C GLU A 64 13.92 -3.75 -4.20
N GLY A 65 13.25 -3.48 -3.07
CA GLY A 65 12.51 -4.48 -2.28
C GLY A 65 13.43 -5.44 -1.52
N ILE A 66 14.64 -4.99 -1.16
CA ILE A 66 15.62 -5.81 -0.44
C ILE A 66 15.44 -5.72 1.07
N LYS A 67 15.69 -6.85 1.76
CA LYS A 67 15.65 -6.95 3.22
C LYS A 67 16.96 -6.47 3.85
N ASP A 68 16.94 -6.29 5.17
CA ASP A 68 18.08 -5.81 5.98
C ASP A 68 19.37 -6.61 5.75
N THR A 69 19.31 -7.93 5.68
CA THR A 69 20.48 -8.78 5.45
C THR A 69 21.19 -8.41 4.14
N LYS A 70 20.45 -8.42 3.03
CA LYS A 70 21.00 -8.08 1.71
C LYS A 70 21.48 -6.63 1.62
N PHE A 71 20.82 -5.72 2.33
CA PHE A 71 21.26 -4.32 2.44
C PHE A 71 22.60 -4.21 3.16
N LEU A 72 22.76 -4.88 4.30
CA LEU A 72 24.01 -4.91 5.04
C LEU A 72 25.15 -5.60 4.25
N ASP A 73 24.83 -6.66 3.48
CA ASP A 73 25.80 -7.32 2.61
C ASP A 73 26.30 -6.38 1.50
N LYS A 74 25.42 -5.56 0.88
CA LYS A 74 25.85 -4.51 -0.07
C LYS A 74 26.87 -3.55 0.57
N ILE A 75 26.64 -3.14 1.85
CA ILE A 75 27.57 -2.25 2.56
C ILE A 75 28.90 -2.96 2.84
N LYS A 76 28.88 -4.21 3.30
CA LYS A 76 30.08 -5.01 3.57
C LYS A 76 30.93 -5.20 2.32
N ASN A 77 30.29 -5.51 1.18
CA ASN A 77 30.98 -5.78 -0.09
C ASN A 77 31.57 -4.51 -0.69
N TYR A 78 30.85 -3.38 -0.61
CA TYR A 78 31.33 -2.10 -1.13
C TYR A 78 32.42 -1.46 -0.28
N LYS A 79 32.47 -1.77 1.02
CA LYS A 79 33.44 -1.26 2.02
C LYS A 79 33.54 0.28 1.98
N PRO A 80 32.43 1.01 2.21
CA PRO A 80 32.43 2.48 2.16
C PRO A 80 33.21 3.09 3.32
N ASN A 81 33.75 4.29 3.12
CA ASN A 81 34.30 5.11 4.19
C ASN A 81 33.17 5.88 4.92
N ILE A 82 32.13 6.25 4.16
CA ILE A 82 30.96 6.97 4.67
C ILE A 82 29.69 6.24 4.17
N VAL A 83 28.73 6.06 5.06
CA VAL A 83 27.36 5.66 4.74
C VAL A 83 26.42 6.80 5.13
N LEU A 84 25.71 7.38 4.15
CA LEU A 84 24.62 8.32 4.40
C LEU A 84 23.29 7.58 4.29
N LEU A 85 22.49 7.67 5.34
CA LEU A 85 21.12 7.14 5.39
C LEU A 85 20.14 8.31 5.29
N GLU A 86 19.27 8.30 4.28
CA GLU A 86 18.13 9.20 4.24
C GLU A 86 17.01 8.63 5.10
N ILE A 87 16.61 9.39 6.12
CA ILE A 87 15.66 8.97 7.15
C ILE A 87 14.41 9.85 7.15
N SER A 88 13.39 9.40 7.85
CA SER A 88 12.18 10.18 8.14
C SER A 88 11.70 9.92 9.55
N THR A 89 10.84 10.80 10.06
CA THR A 89 10.29 10.66 11.42
C THR A 89 9.74 9.26 11.70
N PRO A 90 8.82 8.68 10.89
CA PRO A 90 8.25 7.36 11.18
C PRO A 90 9.22 6.20 11.04
N SER A 91 10.34 6.36 10.35
CA SER A 91 11.34 5.29 10.15
C SER A 91 12.57 5.39 11.06
N LEU A 92 12.71 6.48 11.81
CA LEU A 92 13.94 6.84 12.54
C LEU A 92 14.45 5.70 13.44
N GLU A 93 13.62 5.11 14.26
CA GLU A 93 14.04 4.06 15.22
C GLU A 93 14.61 2.83 14.50
N ILE A 94 13.97 2.43 13.39
CA ILE A 94 14.41 1.29 12.59
C ILE A 94 15.74 1.61 11.91
N ASP A 95 15.91 2.83 11.41
CA ASP A 95 17.14 3.27 10.72
C ASP A 95 18.31 3.42 11.67
N LEU A 96 18.06 3.86 12.92
CA LEU A 96 19.07 3.87 13.99
C LEU A 96 19.53 2.44 14.35
N GLY A 97 18.62 1.48 14.38
CA GLY A 97 18.98 0.07 14.57
C GLY A 97 19.93 -0.44 13.48
N ARG A 98 19.74 -0.03 12.22
CA ARG A 98 20.64 -0.36 11.10
C ARG A 98 21.97 0.34 11.21
N ALA A 99 21.97 1.62 11.54
CA ALA A 99 23.19 2.37 11.76
C ALA A 99 24.08 1.71 12.84
N ARG A 100 23.47 1.22 13.92
CA ARG A 100 24.16 0.48 14.97
C ARG A 100 24.77 -0.82 14.44
N LYS A 101 24.01 -1.63 13.68
CA LYS A 101 24.51 -2.86 13.06
C LYS A 101 25.68 -2.61 12.10
N ILE A 102 25.68 -1.49 11.37
CA ILE A 102 26.79 -1.11 10.51
C ILE A 102 28.04 -0.85 11.34
N LYS A 103 27.94 -0.16 12.46
CA LYS A 103 29.06 0.08 13.38
C LYS A 103 29.56 -1.18 14.09
N GLU A 104 28.68 -2.12 14.38
CA GLU A 104 29.03 -3.40 15.00
C GLU A 104 29.98 -4.23 14.11
N PHE A 105 29.73 -4.31 12.83
CA PHE A 105 30.62 -5.04 11.95
C PHE A 105 31.83 -4.23 11.48
N ASN A 106 31.76 -2.89 11.45
CA ASN A 106 32.93 -2.06 11.10
C ASN A 106 32.83 -0.66 11.73
N LYS A 107 33.58 -0.47 12.84
CA LYS A 107 33.61 0.79 13.58
C LYS A 107 34.24 1.95 12.79
N SER A 108 35.05 1.69 11.76
CA SER A 108 35.71 2.72 10.96
C SER A 108 34.77 3.44 9.99
N ILE A 109 33.67 2.81 9.60
CA ILE A 109 32.67 3.42 8.71
C ILE A 109 32.05 4.64 9.42
N LYS A 110 32.11 5.78 8.77
CA LYS A 110 31.41 6.99 9.23
C LYS A 110 29.96 6.97 8.81
N ILE A 111 29.05 7.20 9.77
CA ILE A 111 27.61 7.20 9.51
C ILE A 111 27.07 8.62 9.55
N ALA A 112 26.46 9.03 8.46
CA ALA A 112 25.76 10.29 8.30
C ALA A 112 24.25 10.07 8.17
N LEU A 113 23.45 10.94 8.77
CA LEU A 113 22.00 10.99 8.61
C LEU A 113 21.60 12.28 7.89
N ALA A 114 20.58 12.18 7.06
CA ALA A 114 19.89 13.31 6.42
C ALA A 114 18.41 12.98 6.23
N GLY A 115 17.59 13.98 5.92
CA GLY A 115 16.18 13.78 5.57
C GLY A 115 15.17 14.55 6.40
N LEU A 116 13.92 14.07 6.38
CA LEU A 116 12.74 14.74 6.94
C LEU A 116 12.53 14.39 8.42
N ASP A 117 13.53 14.68 9.25
CA ASP A 117 13.37 14.61 10.70
C ASP A 117 14.14 15.74 11.41
N MET A 118 13.39 16.59 12.12
CA MET A 118 13.99 17.70 12.88
C MET A 118 14.61 17.27 14.19
N SER A 119 14.22 16.11 14.75
CA SER A 119 14.75 15.63 16.04
C SER A 119 16.23 15.31 15.98
N ILE A 120 16.72 14.86 14.81
CA ILE A 120 18.16 14.56 14.61
C ILE A 120 19.07 15.80 14.67
N ARG A 121 18.48 17.00 14.55
CA ARG A 121 19.21 18.27 14.61
C ARG A 121 19.48 18.75 16.04
N ASN A 122 18.83 18.12 17.02
CA ASN A 122 19.05 18.44 18.43
C ASN A 122 20.41 17.84 18.87
N PRO A 123 21.30 18.61 19.52
CA PRO A 123 22.57 18.11 20.05
C PRO A 123 22.42 16.84 20.90
N LYS A 124 21.40 16.76 21.75
CA LYS A 124 21.10 15.60 22.59
C LYS A 124 20.88 14.32 21.78
N PHE A 125 20.48 14.43 20.51
CA PHE A 125 20.33 13.27 19.64
C PHE A 125 21.68 12.58 19.38
N LEU A 126 22.69 13.34 19.00
CA LEU A 126 24.04 12.80 18.78
C LEU A 126 24.71 12.38 20.10
N GLU A 127 24.45 13.08 21.22
CA GLU A 127 24.94 12.66 22.55
C GLU A 127 24.44 11.27 22.89
N LYS A 128 23.16 10.99 22.68
CA LYS A 128 22.52 9.69 22.93
C LYS A 128 22.95 8.62 21.93
N ASN A 129 23.19 8.97 20.67
CA ASN A 129 23.48 8.04 19.58
C ASN A 129 24.95 8.11 19.14
N LYS A 130 25.85 7.62 19.99
CA LYS A 130 27.31 7.71 19.78
C LYS A 130 27.80 7.01 18.50
N PHE A 131 27.04 6.13 17.92
CA PHE A 131 27.31 5.42 16.67
C PHE A 131 27.00 6.26 15.40
N ILE A 132 26.36 7.43 15.54
CA ILE A 132 26.19 8.41 14.45
C ILE A 132 27.33 9.42 14.51
N ASP A 133 28.00 9.62 13.41
CA ASP A 133 29.13 10.58 13.29
C ASP A 133 28.66 11.97 12.84
N PHE A 134 27.70 12.02 11.89
CA PHE A 134 27.28 13.25 11.23
C PHE A 134 25.79 13.34 11.03
N VAL A 135 25.26 14.58 11.09
CA VAL A 135 23.91 14.93 10.63
C VAL A 135 24.05 16.05 9.61
N LEU A 136 23.44 15.88 8.43
CA LEU A 136 23.39 16.87 7.37
C LEU A 136 22.01 17.54 7.39
N VAL A 137 22.02 18.86 7.48
CA VAL A 137 20.82 19.68 7.69
C VAL A 137 20.25 20.16 6.36
N ALA A 138 18.93 20.05 6.18
CA ALA A 138 18.18 20.56 5.02
C ALA A 138 18.62 19.92 3.70
N GLU A 139 18.73 20.67 2.61
CA GLU A 139 19.33 20.20 1.36
C GLU A 139 20.79 19.85 1.60
N TYR A 140 21.16 18.62 1.35
CA TYR A 140 22.42 18.10 1.83
C TYR A 140 23.46 17.79 0.73
N GLU A 141 23.14 17.97 -0.56
CA GLU A 141 24.06 17.62 -1.66
C GLU A 141 25.41 18.32 -1.53
N PHE A 142 25.42 19.64 -1.40
CA PHE A 142 26.65 20.42 -1.25
C PHE A 142 27.26 20.27 0.15
N THR A 143 26.47 19.99 1.18
CA THR A 143 26.97 19.69 2.52
C THR A 143 27.73 18.37 2.52
N LEU A 144 27.17 17.33 1.86
CA LEU A 144 27.82 16.05 1.70
C LEU A 144 29.12 16.15 0.91
N LEU A 145 29.13 16.88 -0.21
CA LEU A 145 30.34 17.10 -0.98
C LEU A 145 31.40 17.82 -0.13
N GLY A 146 31.01 18.85 0.62
CA GLY A 146 31.91 19.55 1.55
C GLY A 146 32.47 18.64 2.63
N LEU A 147 31.66 17.80 3.23
CA LEU A 147 32.06 16.80 4.22
C LEU A 147 33.06 15.79 3.65
N VAL A 148 32.80 15.24 2.46
CA VAL A 148 33.66 14.27 1.79
C VAL A 148 35.03 14.89 1.45
N ASN A 149 35.03 16.10 0.90
CA ASN A 149 36.27 16.83 0.58
C ASN A 149 37.08 17.15 1.84
N CYS A 150 36.42 17.63 2.90
CA CYS A 150 37.02 17.93 4.18
C CYS A 150 37.69 16.70 4.81
N LEU A 151 37.02 15.55 4.79
CA LEU A 151 37.60 14.30 5.30
C LEU A 151 38.74 13.77 4.41
N LYS A 152 38.67 13.94 3.08
CA LYS A 152 39.71 13.55 2.14
C LYS A 152 40.99 14.37 2.34
N ASN A 153 40.82 15.67 2.52
CA ASN A 153 41.92 16.61 2.65
C ASN A 153 42.40 16.78 4.11
N LYS A 154 41.76 16.15 5.07
CA LYS A 154 42.00 16.32 6.52
C LYS A 154 41.78 17.75 7.01
N ASP A 155 40.85 18.48 6.37
CA ASP A 155 40.47 19.82 6.76
C ASP A 155 39.60 19.87 8.02
N LYS A 156 39.40 21.09 8.60
CA LYS A 156 38.52 21.29 9.75
C LYS A 156 37.05 21.19 9.37
N LEU A 157 36.29 20.29 10.01
CA LEU A 157 34.86 20.09 9.79
C LEU A 157 34.03 21.35 10.06
N SER A 158 34.52 22.28 10.88
CA SER A 158 33.89 23.60 11.13
C SER A 158 33.69 24.45 9.86
N LYS A 159 34.44 24.15 8.78
CA LYS A 159 34.31 24.81 7.47
C LYS A 159 33.13 24.29 6.64
N VAL A 160 32.41 23.24 7.05
CA VAL A 160 31.32 22.61 6.30
C VAL A 160 29.96 23.14 6.78
N PRO A 161 29.34 24.12 6.12
CA PRO A 161 28.04 24.62 6.53
C PRO A 161 26.96 23.52 6.44
N GLY A 162 25.97 23.56 7.36
CA GLY A 162 24.89 22.57 7.41
C GLY A 162 25.29 21.22 8.01
N LEU A 163 26.47 21.12 8.64
CA LEU A 163 26.95 19.90 9.29
C LEU A 163 26.81 19.99 10.80
N ILE A 164 26.31 18.93 11.42
CA ILE A 164 26.35 18.68 12.87
C ILE A 164 27.22 17.45 13.09
N TYR A 165 28.20 17.54 14.01
CA TYR A 165 29.16 16.48 14.23
C TYR A 165 29.71 16.49 15.66
N ARG A 166 30.45 15.44 16.03
CA ARG A 166 31.15 15.33 17.29
C ARG A 166 32.62 15.65 17.15
N ASP A 167 33.12 16.58 17.95
CA ASP A 167 34.55 16.90 18.08
C ASP A 167 34.96 16.84 19.56
N LYS A 168 35.99 16.03 19.88
CA LYS A 168 36.53 15.87 21.24
C LYS A 168 35.45 15.72 22.32
N GLY A 169 34.39 14.93 22.01
CA GLY A 169 33.27 14.68 22.93
C GLY A 169 32.16 15.76 22.91
N ARG A 170 32.40 16.93 22.33
CA ARG A 170 31.38 18.00 22.20
C ARG A 170 30.63 17.90 20.87
N ILE A 171 29.34 18.26 20.88
CA ILE A 171 28.58 18.35 19.65
C ILE A 171 28.70 19.77 19.10
N ILE A 172 29.15 19.84 17.85
CA ILE A 172 29.34 21.09 17.10
C ILE A 172 28.21 21.20 16.06
N ILE A 173 27.56 22.35 16.04
CA ILE A 173 26.55 22.72 15.05
C ILE A 173 27.12 23.85 14.20
N ASN A 174 27.43 23.57 12.95
CA ASN A 174 27.88 24.59 12.03
C ASN A 174 26.71 25.48 11.57
N LYS A 175 27.01 26.69 11.08
CA LYS A 175 26.01 27.58 10.45
C LYS A 175 25.24 26.81 9.36
N ASN A 176 23.95 27.11 9.21
CA ASN A 176 23.17 26.57 8.11
C ASN A 176 23.85 26.90 6.77
N ARG A 177 23.77 25.94 5.85
CA ARG A 177 24.19 26.18 4.48
C ARG A 177 23.14 27.06 3.79
N PRO A 178 23.55 28.18 3.13
CA PRO A 178 22.65 28.87 2.21
C PRO A 178 22.16 27.92 1.14
N LEU A 179 20.90 28.05 0.71
CA LEU A 179 20.36 27.24 -0.38
C LEU A 179 21.18 27.43 -1.65
N GLY A 180 21.64 26.33 -2.22
CA GLY A 180 22.46 26.33 -3.41
C GLY A 180 21.68 26.68 -4.69
N ASP A 181 22.40 27.12 -5.71
CA ASP A 181 21.88 27.22 -7.06
C ASP A 181 21.68 25.80 -7.62
N ILE A 182 20.43 25.44 -7.88
CA ILE A 182 20.05 24.10 -8.37
C ILE A 182 20.53 23.84 -9.80
N ASN A 183 20.89 24.89 -10.59
CA ASN A 183 21.45 24.76 -11.92
C ASN A 183 22.90 24.28 -11.89
N LYS A 184 23.58 24.35 -10.75
CA LYS A 184 24.93 23.78 -10.55
C LYS A 184 24.93 22.28 -10.28
N LEU A 185 23.77 21.70 -9.97
CA LEU A 185 23.64 20.27 -9.80
C LEU A 185 23.61 19.58 -11.17
N PRO A 186 24.36 18.49 -11.37
CA PRO A 186 24.18 17.64 -12.54
C PRO A 186 22.84 16.91 -12.44
N TRP A 187 22.32 16.40 -13.54
CA TRP A 187 21.12 15.55 -13.52
C TRP A 187 21.28 14.39 -12.53
N PRO A 188 20.19 13.92 -11.90
CA PRO A 188 20.29 12.90 -10.86
C PRO A 188 20.85 11.59 -11.42
N LEU A 189 21.64 10.89 -10.61
CA LEU A 189 22.21 9.58 -10.96
C LEU A 189 21.10 8.53 -10.99
N ARG A 190 20.73 8.08 -12.18
CA ARG A 190 19.60 7.16 -12.40
C ARG A 190 20.04 5.73 -12.68
N GLU A 191 21.26 5.52 -13.17
CA GLU A 191 21.77 4.23 -13.67
C GLU A 191 21.94 3.18 -12.56
N GLN A 192 22.11 3.61 -11.32
CA GLN A 192 22.23 2.69 -10.17
C GLN A 192 20.89 2.38 -9.50
N LEU A 193 19.79 2.91 -10.00
CA LEU A 193 18.46 2.80 -9.42
C LEU A 193 17.51 1.96 -10.28
N PRO A 194 16.56 1.25 -9.70
CA PRO A 194 15.57 0.45 -10.44
C PRO A 194 14.50 1.34 -11.07
N MET A 195 14.85 2.08 -12.13
CA MET A 195 14.07 3.16 -12.72
C MET A 195 12.63 2.78 -13.09
N HIS A 196 12.40 1.53 -13.49
CA HIS A 196 11.08 1.01 -13.83
C HIS A 196 10.14 0.81 -12.61
N LYS A 197 10.65 0.95 -11.38
CA LYS A 197 9.87 0.81 -10.14
C LYS A 197 9.39 2.13 -9.55
N TYR A 198 9.83 3.26 -10.09
CA TYR A 198 9.38 4.57 -9.61
C TYR A 198 8.12 4.98 -10.34
N HIS A 199 7.04 5.09 -9.58
CA HIS A 199 5.71 5.42 -10.08
C HIS A 199 5.06 6.47 -9.19
N ASP A 200 4.76 7.61 -9.75
CA ASP A 200 3.71 8.52 -9.31
C ASP A 200 2.96 8.91 -10.59
N CYS A 201 1.70 8.52 -10.69
CA CYS A 201 0.95 8.55 -11.93
C CYS A 201 -0.33 9.38 -11.81
N PRO A 202 -0.20 10.70 -11.55
CA PRO A 202 -1.37 11.56 -11.46
C PRO A 202 -2.21 11.47 -12.73
N GLY A 203 -3.52 11.28 -12.56
CA GLY A 203 -4.45 11.15 -13.68
C GLY A 203 -4.20 9.93 -14.59
N GLY A 204 -3.41 8.94 -14.14
CA GLY A 204 -3.12 7.74 -14.92
C GLY A 204 -2.25 7.98 -16.15
N ILE A 205 -1.23 8.84 -16.00
CA ILE A 205 -0.27 9.12 -17.10
C ILE A 205 0.37 7.83 -17.64
N PRO A 206 0.66 7.71 -18.95
CA PRO A 206 1.16 6.49 -19.58
C PRO A 206 2.47 5.97 -18.97
N GLN A 207 2.59 4.64 -18.86
CA GLN A 207 3.75 3.96 -18.30
C GLN A 207 4.66 3.36 -19.39
N PRO A 208 5.98 3.26 -19.16
CA PRO A 208 6.73 3.75 -17.98
C PRO A 208 6.85 5.27 -17.93
N SER A 209 6.58 5.86 -16.78
CA SER A 209 6.75 7.29 -16.52
C SER A 209 8.05 7.56 -15.74
N ILE A 210 8.53 8.79 -15.80
CA ILE A 210 9.74 9.22 -15.09
C ILE A 210 9.49 10.53 -14.34
N GLN A 211 9.97 10.60 -13.10
CA GLN A 211 9.88 11.81 -12.29
C GLN A 211 11.09 12.72 -12.53
N VAL A 212 10.84 14.02 -12.69
CA VAL A 212 11.83 15.08 -12.91
C VAL A 212 11.49 16.28 -12.02
N LEU A 213 12.47 17.08 -11.63
CA LEU A 213 12.27 18.37 -10.98
C LEU A 213 12.64 19.51 -11.94
N ALA A 214 11.72 20.43 -12.16
CA ALA A 214 11.96 21.69 -12.88
C ALA A 214 12.18 22.87 -11.93
N SER A 215 11.83 22.69 -10.64
CA SER A 215 12.03 23.66 -9.58
C SER A 215 12.16 22.97 -8.22
N ARG A 216 12.60 23.71 -7.21
CA ARG A 216 12.62 23.30 -5.80
C ARG A 216 12.10 24.40 -4.90
N GLY A 217 11.31 23.99 -3.91
CA GLY A 217 10.74 24.87 -2.91
C GLY A 217 9.36 25.38 -3.30
N CYS A 218 8.77 26.09 -2.36
CA CYS A 218 7.43 26.67 -2.48
C CYS A 218 7.41 28.00 -1.72
N PRO A 219 6.90 29.10 -2.29
CA PRO A 219 6.89 30.39 -1.61
C PRO A 219 5.76 30.51 -0.55
N TYR A 220 4.89 29.50 -0.44
CA TYR A 220 3.77 29.48 0.48
C TYR A 220 4.13 28.96 1.86
N HIS A 221 3.29 29.26 2.87
CA HIS A 221 3.57 29.06 4.29
C HIS A 221 2.64 28.05 4.96
N CYS A 222 2.16 27.03 4.22
CA CYS A 222 1.25 26.03 4.77
C CYS A 222 1.79 25.44 6.07
N ILE A 223 1.01 25.50 7.15
CA ILE A 223 1.43 25.12 8.50
C ILE A 223 1.87 23.66 8.64
N PHE A 224 1.30 22.78 7.82
CA PHE A 224 1.53 21.32 7.84
C PHE A 224 2.68 20.87 6.93
N CYS A 225 3.12 21.71 5.97
CA CYS A 225 4.04 21.29 4.92
C CYS A 225 5.47 21.18 5.45
N ALA A 226 6.01 19.95 5.45
CA ALA A 226 7.32 19.66 6.01
C ALA A 226 8.48 20.17 5.12
N TRP A 227 8.38 20.07 3.79
CA TRP A 227 9.51 20.39 2.93
C TRP A 227 9.96 21.85 2.98
N PRO A 228 9.12 22.88 2.79
CA PRO A 228 9.55 24.25 2.94
C PRO A 228 10.16 24.53 4.32
N GLN A 229 9.53 24.02 5.38
CA GLN A 229 9.93 24.32 6.74
C GLN A 229 11.19 23.53 7.19
N ILE A 230 11.40 22.32 6.68
CA ILE A 230 12.50 21.45 7.11
C ILE A 230 13.64 21.43 6.08
N MET A 231 13.33 21.25 4.79
CA MET A 231 14.35 21.06 3.77
C MET A 231 14.85 22.36 3.13
N TYR A 232 14.02 23.42 3.10
CA TYR A 232 14.35 24.63 2.37
C TYR A 232 14.54 25.87 3.24
N HIS A 233 14.63 25.72 4.57
CA HIS A 233 14.77 26.83 5.52
C HIS A 233 13.70 27.93 5.37
N GLY A 234 12.47 27.54 5.00
CA GLY A 234 11.35 28.44 4.81
C GLY A 234 10.84 28.49 3.38
N SER A 235 10.07 29.54 3.07
CA SER A 235 9.37 29.71 1.80
C SER A 235 10.31 30.23 0.71
N ASN A 236 11.10 29.36 0.16
CA ASN A 236 12.04 29.65 -0.92
C ASN A 236 11.59 28.93 -2.20
N TYR A 237 11.82 29.58 -3.33
CA TYR A 237 11.53 29.02 -4.65
C TYR A 237 12.69 29.24 -5.61
N ARG A 238 13.20 28.18 -6.20
CA ARG A 238 14.32 28.21 -7.16
C ARG A 238 13.98 27.36 -8.36
N VAL A 239 14.35 27.83 -9.53
CA VAL A 239 14.01 27.22 -10.82
C VAL A 239 15.24 26.74 -11.55
N ARG A 240 15.10 25.64 -12.26
CA ARG A 240 16.06 25.21 -13.27
C ARG A 240 15.85 25.98 -14.57
N ASP A 241 16.90 26.11 -15.33
CA ASP A 241 16.84 26.64 -16.69
C ASP A 241 15.84 25.85 -17.53
N PRO A 242 14.87 26.50 -18.20
CA PRO A 242 13.89 25.83 -19.06
C PRO A 242 14.52 24.96 -20.15
N ILE A 243 15.70 25.33 -20.66
CA ILE A 243 16.40 24.52 -21.68
C ILE A 243 16.91 23.25 -21.05
N ASP A 244 17.61 23.34 -19.91
CA ASP A 244 18.12 22.17 -19.17
C ASP A 244 17.02 21.20 -18.73
N VAL A 245 15.85 21.72 -18.33
CA VAL A 245 14.69 20.89 -17.99
C VAL A 245 14.19 20.09 -19.19
N VAL A 246 14.10 20.74 -20.37
CA VAL A 246 13.63 20.06 -21.60
C VAL A 246 14.72 19.15 -22.17
N ASP A 247 16.02 19.47 -21.98
CA ASP A 247 17.14 18.58 -22.33
C ASP A 247 17.07 17.26 -21.56
N GLU A 248 16.86 17.32 -20.23
CA GLU A 248 16.69 16.12 -19.43
C GLU A 248 15.44 15.34 -19.86
N MET A 249 14.30 16.03 -20.09
CA MET A 249 13.06 15.41 -20.57
C MET A 249 13.31 14.67 -21.90
N GLU A 250 13.92 15.31 -22.88
CA GLU A 250 14.24 14.73 -24.18
C GLU A 250 15.15 13.51 -24.07
N PHE A 251 16.21 13.61 -23.25
CA PHE A 251 17.12 12.50 -22.99
C PHE A 251 16.40 11.30 -22.40
N LEU A 252 15.56 11.52 -21.39
CA LEU A 252 14.82 10.45 -20.72
C LEU A 252 13.81 9.75 -21.65
N VAL A 253 13.16 10.51 -22.51
CA VAL A 253 12.19 9.98 -23.47
C VAL A 253 12.88 9.28 -24.65
N ARG A 254 13.78 9.99 -25.35
CA ARG A 254 14.36 9.48 -26.61
C ARG A 254 15.48 8.46 -26.38
N LYS A 255 16.28 8.64 -25.33
CA LYS A 255 17.45 7.77 -25.07
C LYS A 255 17.16 6.68 -24.05
N LYS A 256 16.27 6.94 -23.07
CA LYS A 256 15.94 5.98 -22.01
C LYS A 256 14.58 5.28 -22.21
N GLY A 257 13.78 5.71 -23.21
CA GLY A 257 12.55 5.05 -23.63
C GLY A 257 11.32 5.26 -22.71
N PHE A 258 11.34 6.28 -21.85
CA PHE A 258 10.16 6.59 -21.03
C PHE A 258 9.04 7.16 -21.89
N LYS A 259 7.80 6.76 -21.61
CA LYS A 259 6.61 7.14 -22.38
C LYS A 259 5.96 8.41 -21.87
N SER A 260 6.29 8.85 -20.65
CA SER A 260 5.77 10.08 -20.07
C SER A 260 6.70 10.64 -19.00
N VAL A 261 6.50 11.93 -18.68
CA VAL A 261 7.29 12.65 -17.66
C VAL A 261 6.33 13.25 -16.63
N TYR A 262 6.67 13.08 -15.35
CA TYR A 262 5.99 13.75 -14.26
C TYR A 262 6.93 14.75 -13.58
N PHE A 263 6.60 16.03 -13.65
CA PHE A 263 7.29 17.07 -12.89
C PHE A 263 6.78 17.07 -11.45
N ASP A 264 7.57 16.45 -10.59
CA ASP A 264 7.27 16.28 -9.17
C ASP A 264 7.80 17.46 -8.33
N ASP A 265 7.56 18.66 -8.82
CA ASP A 265 7.91 19.92 -8.15
C ASP A 265 7.02 20.13 -6.93
N ASP A 266 7.45 20.93 -5.95
CA ASP A 266 6.59 21.35 -4.83
C ASP A 266 5.38 22.18 -5.31
N THR A 267 5.63 23.03 -6.31
CA THR A 267 4.61 23.78 -7.05
C THR A 267 5.19 24.15 -8.41
N PHE A 268 4.82 23.44 -9.45
CA PHE A 268 5.39 23.65 -10.79
C PHE A 268 4.99 24.99 -11.40
N ASN A 269 3.74 25.43 -11.20
CA ASN A 269 3.14 26.54 -11.96
C ASN A 269 3.39 27.94 -11.37
N ILE A 270 4.57 28.16 -10.83
CA ILE A 270 5.03 29.50 -10.42
C ILE A 270 5.88 30.10 -11.53
N GLY A 271 5.56 31.32 -11.95
CA GLY A 271 6.22 32.04 -13.02
C GLY A 271 5.72 31.63 -14.42
N LYS A 272 4.62 32.23 -14.87
CA LYS A 272 3.95 31.96 -16.16
C LYS A 272 4.94 31.95 -17.34
N GLU A 273 5.80 32.97 -17.45
CA GLU A 273 6.78 33.10 -18.55
C GLU A 273 7.74 31.87 -18.61
N ARG A 274 8.20 31.38 -17.48
CA ARG A 274 9.05 30.20 -17.41
C ARG A 274 8.35 28.97 -17.97
N ILE A 275 7.09 28.80 -17.64
CA ILE A 275 6.28 27.66 -18.09
C ILE A 275 6.05 27.76 -19.61
N LEU A 276 5.72 28.96 -20.10
CA LEU A 276 5.57 29.20 -21.53
C LEU A 276 6.87 28.91 -22.31
N LYS A 277 8.04 29.25 -21.73
CA LYS A 277 9.35 28.88 -22.30
C LYS A 277 9.56 27.36 -22.35
N ILE A 278 9.16 26.63 -21.33
CA ILE A 278 9.20 25.14 -21.31
C ILE A 278 8.29 24.58 -22.41
N CYS A 279 7.04 25.07 -22.50
CA CYS A 279 6.09 24.66 -23.54
C CYS A 279 6.63 24.92 -24.95
N ASP A 280 7.16 26.12 -25.21
CA ASP A 280 7.78 26.49 -26.49
C ASP A 280 8.92 25.53 -26.86
N LYS A 281 9.83 25.23 -25.91
CA LYS A 281 10.94 24.29 -26.15
C LYS A 281 10.46 22.88 -26.43
N ILE A 282 9.46 22.37 -25.69
CA ILE A 282 8.85 21.06 -25.96
C ILE A 282 8.30 21.00 -27.38
N LYS A 283 7.56 22.04 -27.80
CA LYS A 283 6.97 22.12 -29.15
C LYS A 283 8.05 22.24 -30.23
N LYS A 284 9.03 23.12 -30.09
CA LYS A 284 10.14 23.29 -31.04
C LYS A 284 10.95 22.02 -31.26
N ARG A 285 11.14 21.22 -30.19
CA ARG A 285 11.80 19.91 -30.28
C ARG A 285 10.88 18.77 -30.75
N LYS A 286 9.62 19.06 -31.01
CA LYS A 286 8.63 18.07 -31.44
C LYS A 286 8.54 16.87 -30.47
N LEU A 287 8.65 17.14 -29.16
CA LEU A 287 8.55 16.13 -28.13
C LEU A 287 7.07 15.77 -27.90
N LYS A 288 6.57 14.79 -28.64
CA LYS A 288 5.19 14.29 -28.52
C LYS A 288 5.10 13.29 -27.35
N VAL A 289 5.26 13.76 -26.13
CA VAL A 289 5.24 12.93 -24.93
C VAL A 289 4.23 13.49 -23.91
N PRO A 290 3.35 12.68 -23.34
CA PRO A 290 2.48 13.10 -22.25
C PRO A 290 3.30 13.49 -21.02
N TRP A 291 2.95 14.59 -20.38
CA TRP A 291 3.57 14.99 -19.13
C TRP A 291 2.53 15.44 -18.09
N ALA A 292 2.91 15.40 -16.84
CA ALA A 292 2.06 15.80 -15.73
C ALA A 292 2.84 16.67 -14.74
N ILE A 293 2.11 17.40 -13.90
CA ILE A 293 2.68 18.33 -12.91
C ILE A 293 1.96 18.22 -11.57
N MET A 294 2.65 18.64 -10.50
CA MET A 294 2.03 19.08 -9.26
C MET A 294 1.92 20.61 -9.27
N ALA A 295 0.74 21.14 -8.99
CA ALA A 295 0.45 22.54 -9.16
C ALA A 295 -0.59 23.07 -8.15
N ARG A 296 -0.70 24.39 -8.05
CA ARG A 296 -1.81 25.10 -7.40
C ARG A 296 -2.85 25.48 -8.44
N ALA A 297 -4.11 25.19 -8.19
CA ALA A 297 -5.18 25.47 -9.14
C ALA A 297 -5.44 26.98 -9.29
N ASP A 298 -5.35 27.74 -8.21
CA ASP A 298 -5.58 29.20 -8.20
C ASP A 298 -4.51 30.02 -8.93
N LEU A 299 -3.35 29.43 -9.23
CA LEU A 299 -2.29 30.05 -10.04
C LEU A 299 -2.43 29.73 -11.55
N MET A 300 -3.43 28.99 -11.94
CA MET A 300 -3.72 28.72 -13.35
C MET A 300 -4.59 29.84 -13.95
N ASP A 301 -4.51 29.99 -15.25
CA ASP A 301 -5.46 30.69 -16.10
C ASP A 301 -5.72 29.84 -17.35
N LYS A 302 -6.77 30.20 -18.10
CA LYS A 302 -7.23 29.42 -19.26
C LYS A 302 -6.18 29.38 -20.37
N GLU A 303 -5.55 30.51 -20.65
CA GLU A 303 -4.51 30.65 -21.68
C GLU A 303 -3.30 29.75 -21.36
N LEU A 304 -2.83 29.78 -20.10
CA LEU A 304 -1.73 28.94 -19.66
C LEU A 304 -2.07 27.44 -19.79
N LEU A 305 -3.28 27.05 -19.39
CA LEU A 305 -3.73 25.65 -19.49
C LEU A 305 -3.83 25.18 -20.94
N ASP A 306 -4.33 26.04 -21.85
CA ASP A 306 -4.41 25.73 -23.29
C ASP A 306 -3.01 25.57 -23.90
N GLU A 307 -2.09 26.45 -23.54
CA GLU A 307 -0.70 26.39 -24.01
C GLU A 307 0.02 25.13 -23.49
N MET A 308 -0.13 24.81 -22.20
CA MET A 308 0.43 23.60 -21.62
C MET A 308 -0.17 22.33 -22.26
N LYS A 309 -1.48 22.34 -22.54
CA LYS A 309 -2.14 21.25 -23.25
C LYS A 309 -1.58 21.08 -24.67
N SER A 310 -1.40 22.17 -25.39
CA SER A 310 -0.80 22.14 -26.74
C SER A 310 0.61 21.55 -26.75
N ALA A 311 1.35 21.74 -25.63
CA ALA A 311 2.67 21.17 -25.41
C ALA A 311 2.66 19.73 -24.85
N GLY A 312 1.46 19.11 -24.69
CA GLY A 312 1.32 17.72 -24.27
C GLY A 312 1.01 17.49 -22.77
N LEU A 313 0.58 18.54 -22.03
CA LEU A 313 0.12 18.37 -20.68
C LEU A 313 -1.07 17.39 -20.63
N TYR A 314 -0.88 16.28 -19.96
CA TYR A 314 -1.83 15.18 -19.86
C TYR A 314 -2.62 15.19 -18.54
N ALA A 315 -1.96 15.51 -17.45
CA ALA A 315 -2.57 15.52 -16.14
C ALA A 315 -1.98 16.56 -15.20
N VAL A 316 -2.80 17.02 -14.25
CA VAL A 316 -2.38 17.93 -13.15
C VAL A 316 -2.82 17.38 -11.81
N LYS A 317 -1.89 17.39 -10.85
CA LYS A 317 -2.14 17.10 -9.44
C LYS A 317 -2.32 18.41 -8.70
N TYR A 318 -3.54 18.71 -8.25
CA TYR A 318 -3.88 19.91 -7.49
C TYR A 318 -4.04 19.61 -6.01
N GLY A 319 -3.29 20.32 -5.17
CA GLY A 319 -3.51 20.34 -3.73
C GLY A 319 -4.63 21.32 -3.36
N ILE A 320 -5.72 20.82 -2.83
CA ILE A 320 -6.88 21.64 -2.39
C ILE A 320 -6.97 21.68 -0.88
N GLU A 321 -6.75 20.57 -0.24
CA GLU A 321 -6.77 20.24 1.18
C GLU A 321 -8.18 20.26 1.79
N SER A 322 -8.95 21.34 1.61
CA SER A 322 -10.35 21.46 2.09
C SER A 322 -11.21 22.25 1.11
N ALA A 323 -12.50 21.94 1.03
CA ALA A 323 -13.49 22.72 0.28
C ALA A 323 -14.07 23.90 1.07
N VAL A 324 -13.51 24.23 2.22
CA VAL A 324 -13.95 25.33 3.07
C VAL A 324 -12.86 26.38 3.16
N GLN A 325 -13.09 27.58 2.60
CA GLN A 325 -12.08 28.66 2.53
C GLN A 325 -11.46 28.96 3.89
N LYS A 326 -12.27 29.07 4.95
CA LYS A 326 -11.79 29.29 6.30
C LYS A 326 -10.76 28.27 6.80
N LEU A 327 -10.91 26.99 6.42
CA LEU A 327 -9.96 25.94 6.80
C LEU A 327 -8.66 26.04 5.99
N VAL A 328 -8.77 26.40 4.73
CA VAL A 328 -7.62 26.69 3.85
C VAL A 328 -6.82 27.89 4.39
N ASP A 329 -7.51 28.92 4.86
CA ASP A 329 -6.90 30.12 5.47
C ASP A 329 -6.26 29.78 6.82
N ASN A 330 -6.95 29.01 7.68
CA ASN A 330 -6.41 28.51 8.95
C ASN A 330 -5.15 27.64 8.76
N ALA A 331 -5.06 26.94 7.64
CA ALA A 331 -3.89 26.17 7.27
C ALA A 331 -2.76 27.03 6.67
N ASN A 332 -2.95 28.35 6.57
CA ASN A 332 -2.02 29.30 5.96
C ASN A 332 -1.60 28.89 4.54
N LYS A 333 -2.54 28.34 3.77
CA LYS A 333 -2.28 27.86 2.40
C LYS A 333 -2.37 28.97 1.37
N ASP A 334 -3.09 30.04 1.69
CA ASP A 334 -3.27 31.21 0.81
C ASP A 334 -3.78 30.78 -0.59
N LEU A 335 -4.80 29.92 -0.63
CA LEU A 335 -5.40 29.40 -1.87
C LEU A 335 -6.82 29.95 -2.01
N ASN A 336 -7.10 30.60 -3.13
CA ASN A 336 -8.44 31.05 -3.48
C ASN A 336 -9.26 29.88 -4.01
N LEU A 337 -10.17 29.34 -3.18
CA LEU A 337 -10.98 28.16 -3.54
C LEU A 337 -11.91 28.39 -4.71
N LYS A 338 -12.51 29.59 -4.84
CA LYS A 338 -13.41 29.89 -5.95
C LYS A 338 -12.67 29.85 -7.30
N LYS A 339 -11.49 30.47 -7.37
CA LYS A 339 -10.63 30.41 -8.56
C LYS A 339 -10.11 29.01 -8.81
N ALA A 340 -9.74 28.28 -7.75
CA ALA A 340 -9.30 26.90 -7.85
C ALA A 340 -10.38 26.00 -8.45
N GLU A 341 -11.62 26.13 -8.01
CA GLU A 341 -12.78 25.42 -8.55
C GLU A 341 -12.97 25.71 -10.05
N GLU A 342 -13.00 26.99 -10.44
CA GLU A 342 -13.10 27.40 -11.86
C GLU A 342 -12.00 26.77 -12.71
N MET A 343 -10.76 26.76 -12.24
CA MET A 343 -9.63 26.22 -13.00
C MET A 343 -9.63 24.70 -13.05
N ILE A 344 -10.11 24.01 -12.01
CA ILE A 344 -10.29 22.54 -12.06
C ILE A 344 -11.36 22.17 -13.09
N GLU A 345 -12.49 22.87 -13.10
CA GLU A 345 -13.56 22.65 -14.08
C GLU A 345 -13.06 22.88 -15.50
N TYR A 346 -12.32 23.99 -15.72
CA TYR A 346 -11.73 24.27 -17.03
C TYR A 346 -10.72 23.20 -17.45
N THR A 347 -9.84 22.79 -16.53
CA THR A 347 -8.85 21.72 -16.78
C THR A 347 -9.53 20.42 -17.23
N ASN A 348 -10.61 20.02 -16.55
CA ASN A 348 -11.41 18.86 -16.93
C ASN A 348 -12.11 19.05 -18.27
N LYS A 349 -12.70 20.24 -18.52
CA LYS A 349 -13.42 20.59 -19.75
C LYS A 349 -12.53 20.46 -20.98
N ILE A 350 -11.29 20.93 -20.91
CA ILE A 350 -10.34 20.84 -22.03
C ILE A 350 -9.70 19.45 -22.16
N GLY A 351 -10.08 18.50 -21.30
CA GLY A 351 -9.64 17.09 -21.38
C GLY A 351 -8.28 16.78 -20.75
N ILE A 352 -7.71 17.70 -19.95
CA ILE A 352 -6.58 17.42 -19.08
C ILE A 352 -7.13 16.69 -17.84
N LYS A 353 -6.48 15.59 -17.45
CA LYS A 353 -6.92 14.81 -16.28
C LYS A 353 -6.50 15.49 -14.98
N THR A 354 -7.37 15.50 -13.99
CA THR A 354 -7.07 16.04 -12.68
C THR A 354 -6.92 14.95 -11.63
N HIS A 355 -5.98 15.16 -10.72
CA HIS A 355 -5.84 14.46 -9.46
C HIS A 355 -5.98 15.49 -8.33
N LEU A 356 -6.93 15.32 -7.43
CA LEU A 356 -7.15 16.25 -6.33
C LEU A 356 -6.71 15.64 -5.00
N THR A 357 -6.02 16.43 -4.17
CA THR A 357 -5.61 16.00 -2.83
C THR A 357 -6.32 16.79 -1.75
N PHE A 358 -6.74 16.08 -0.70
CA PHE A 358 -7.48 16.59 0.44
C PHE A 358 -6.89 16.08 1.76
N MET A 359 -7.04 16.87 2.83
CA MET A 359 -6.54 16.52 4.15
C MET A 359 -7.63 16.75 5.20
N PHE A 360 -7.75 15.82 6.14
CA PHE A 360 -8.63 15.95 7.31
C PHE A 360 -7.81 16.13 8.58
N GLY A 361 -8.30 16.99 9.50
CA GLY A 361 -7.62 17.38 10.71
C GLY A 361 -6.95 18.76 10.63
N LEU A 362 -7.45 19.64 9.76
CA LEU A 362 -7.04 21.04 9.71
C LEU A 362 -7.62 21.84 10.90
N PRO A 363 -7.01 22.98 11.30
CA PRO A 363 -7.52 23.78 12.40
C PRO A 363 -8.93 24.32 12.14
N GLY A 364 -9.88 23.98 13.02
CA GLY A 364 -11.29 24.38 12.91
C GLY A 364 -12.17 23.45 12.10
N GLU A 365 -11.66 22.26 11.73
CA GLU A 365 -12.43 21.25 11.00
C GLU A 365 -13.49 20.58 11.87
N THR A 366 -14.66 20.33 11.28
CA THR A 366 -15.82 19.67 11.87
C THR A 366 -16.32 18.56 10.95
N HIS A 367 -17.26 17.74 11.43
CA HIS A 367 -17.92 16.71 10.59
C HIS A 367 -18.61 17.34 9.37
N GLU A 368 -19.22 18.51 9.52
CA GLU A 368 -19.87 19.23 8.41
C GLU A 368 -18.85 19.66 7.35
N THR A 369 -17.69 20.19 7.75
CA THR A 369 -16.67 20.63 6.79
C THR A 369 -15.98 19.45 6.09
N ILE A 370 -15.85 18.31 6.76
CA ILE A 370 -15.41 17.04 6.15
C ILE A 370 -16.39 16.64 5.03
N GLN A 371 -17.72 16.66 5.33
CA GLN A 371 -18.73 16.32 4.32
C GLN A 371 -18.68 17.25 3.13
N LYS A 372 -18.57 18.59 3.36
CA LYS A 372 -18.42 19.57 2.28
C LYS A 372 -17.21 19.28 1.38
N THR A 373 -16.10 18.81 1.97
CA THR A 373 -14.89 18.46 1.22
C THR A 373 -15.09 17.18 0.40
N ILE A 374 -15.78 16.18 0.93
CA ILE A 374 -16.14 14.97 0.19
C ILE A 374 -17.08 15.32 -0.99
N ASP A 375 -18.12 16.12 -0.74
CA ASP A 375 -19.08 16.54 -1.78
C ASP A 375 -18.40 17.36 -2.89
N PHE A 376 -17.47 18.23 -2.53
CA PHE A 376 -16.65 18.96 -3.50
C PHE A 376 -15.83 18.02 -4.38
N ALA A 377 -15.17 17.02 -3.80
CA ALA A 377 -14.41 16.04 -4.57
C ALA A 377 -15.29 15.26 -5.56
N LEU A 378 -16.52 14.90 -5.16
CA LEU A 378 -17.49 14.24 -6.05
C LEU A 378 -17.96 15.17 -7.18
N ARG A 379 -18.25 16.44 -6.85
CA ARG A 379 -18.72 17.46 -7.80
C ARG A 379 -17.66 17.80 -8.84
N MET A 380 -16.42 17.98 -8.41
CA MET A 380 -15.29 18.22 -9.33
C MET A 380 -14.97 17.02 -10.21
N ASN A 381 -15.37 15.84 -9.82
CA ASN A 381 -15.28 14.59 -10.58
C ASN A 381 -13.91 14.36 -11.26
N PRO A 382 -12.78 14.45 -10.54
CA PRO A 382 -11.45 14.26 -11.11
C PRO A 382 -11.21 12.83 -11.60
N GLU A 383 -10.09 12.56 -12.26
CA GLU A 383 -9.69 11.20 -12.64
C GLU A 383 -9.31 10.36 -11.41
N SER A 384 -8.70 10.99 -10.41
CA SER A 384 -8.31 10.34 -9.15
C SER A 384 -8.28 11.34 -7.98
N VAL A 385 -8.36 10.83 -6.76
CA VAL A 385 -8.29 11.62 -5.54
C VAL A 385 -7.32 11.01 -4.54
N GLN A 386 -6.81 11.83 -3.64
CA GLN A 386 -6.12 11.41 -2.42
C GLN A 386 -6.76 12.08 -1.22
N PHE A 387 -7.13 11.30 -0.21
CA PHE A 387 -7.55 11.77 1.10
C PHE A 387 -6.54 11.31 2.14
N SER A 388 -6.11 12.22 3.02
CA SER A 388 -5.07 11.95 4.03
C SER A 388 -5.46 12.54 5.37
N ILE A 389 -4.88 12.02 6.46
CA ILE A 389 -4.93 12.69 7.76
C ILE A 389 -3.79 13.69 7.84
N THR A 390 -4.06 14.88 8.32
CA THR A 390 -3.04 15.92 8.51
C THR A 390 -2.07 15.51 9.61
N THR A 391 -0.94 14.90 9.23
CA THR A 391 0.10 14.45 10.16
C THR A 391 1.10 15.58 10.41
N PRO A 392 1.18 16.11 11.64
CA PRO A 392 2.08 17.20 11.97
C PRO A 392 3.50 16.66 12.19
N PHE A 393 4.37 16.75 11.21
CA PHE A 393 5.76 16.33 11.38
C PHE A 393 6.55 17.30 12.27
N PRO A 394 7.46 16.78 13.14
CA PRO A 394 8.34 17.61 13.95
C PRO A 394 9.11 18.63 13.09
N GLY A 395 9.09 19.90 13.52
CA GLY A 395 9.69 21.00 12.78
C GLY A 395 8.69 21.89 12.05
N THR A 396 7.47 21.40 11.80
CA THR A 396 6.39 22.20 11.22
C THR A 396 5.74 23.12 12.28
N SER A 397 5.17 24.24 11.84
CA SER A 397 4.44 25.15 12.74
C SER A 397 3.19 24.48 13.30
N TYR A 398 2.56 23.58 12.54
CA TYR A 398 1.41 22.82 13.00
C TYR A 398 1.77 21.85 14.14
N TYR A 399 2.91 21.17 14.05
CA TYR A 399 3.41 20.34 15.15
C TYR A 399 3.61 21.15 16.43
N LYS A 400 4.24 22.34 16.31
CA LYS A 400 4.52 23.22 17.46
C LYS A 400 3.21 23.68 18.12
N ASP A 401 2.21 24.06 17.31
CA ASP A 401 0.90 24.51 17.82
C ASP A 401 0.16 23.38 18.54
N LEU A 402 0.03 22.21 17.91
CA LEU A 402 -0.65 21.05 18.51
C LEU A 402 0.05 20.54 19.75
N ASN A 403 1.39 20.54 19.77
CA ASN A 403 2.15 20.16 20.96
C ASN A 403 1.90 21.13 22.12
N LYS A 404 1.89 22.46 21.86
CA LYS A 404 1.60 23.49 22.85
C LYS A 404 0.19 23.35 23.44
N ARG A 405 -0.79 22.94 22.62
CA ARG A 405 -2.20 22.74 23.01
C ARG A 405 -2.49 21.38 23.63
N GLY A 406 -1.50 20.46 23.73
CA GLY A 406 -1.74 19.09 24.22
C GLY A 406 -2.65 18.26 23.32
N MET A 407 -2.65 18.53 22.01
CA MET A 407 -3.48 17.84 21.02
C MET A 407 -2.73 16.71 20.28
N LEU A 408 -1.44 16.51 20.55
CA LEU A 408 -0.68 15.35 20.07
C LEU A 408 -0.99 14.13 20.95
N LEU A 409 -1.41 13.04 20.34
CA LEU A 409 -1.82 11.81 21.01
C LEU A 409 -0.70 10.79 21.14
N SER A 410 0.34 10.92 20.33
CA SER A 410 1.50 10.04 20.38
C SER A 410 2.79 10.84 20.31
N LYS A 411 3.79 10.39 21.11
CA LYS A 411 5.19 10.82 21.01
C LYS A 411 6.07 9.75 20.36
N LYS A 412 5.48 8.65 19.95
CA LYS A 412 6.17 7.55 19.29
C LYS A 412 6.21 7.83 17.79
N TRP A 413 7.41 8.01 17.25
CA TRP A 413 7.60 8.42 15.85
C TRP A 413 7.04 7.42 14.84
N SER A 414 7.08 6.12 15.13
CA SER A 414 6.50 5.11 14.25
C SER A 414 4.98 5.23 14.04
N ASP A 415 4.28 6.01 14.86
CA ASP A 415 2.85 6.26 14.69
C ASP A 415 2.55 7.36 13.66
N TYR A 416 3.58 8.12 13.23
CA TYR A 416 3.46 9.22 12.26
C TYR A 416 3.46 8.70 10.81
N ASP A 417 2.70 7.65 10.55
CA ASP A 417 2.64 7.00 9.23
C ASP A 417 1.81 7.74 8.16
N GLY A 418 1.01 8.72 8.59
CA GLY A 418 0.26 9.62 7.70
C GLY A 418 -1.04 9.06 7.09
N ASN A 419 -1.27 7.75 7.08
CA ASN A 419 -2.42 7.14 6.42
C ASN A 419 -3.32 6.29 7.33
N PHE A 420 -2.73 5.48 8.20
CA PHE A 420 -3.48 4.47 8.97
C PHE A 420 -3.93 4.95 10.33
N ARG A 421 -3.22 5.88 10.92
CA ARG A 421 -3.46 6.33 12.29
C ARG A 421 -3.37 7.84 12.41
N SER A 422 -4.31 8.43 13.14
CA SER A 422 -4.21 9.81 13.54
C SER A 422 -3.37 9.95 14.81
N VAL A 423 -2.33 10.76 14.75
CA VAL A 423 -1.52 11.14 15.92
C VAL A 423 -2.02 12.42 16.56
N ILE A 424 -3.16 12.94 16.12
CA ILE A 424 -3.76 14.17 16.61
C ILE A 424 -5.23 13.98 16.96
N LYS A 425 -5.72 14.85 17.81
CA LYS A 425 -7.12 15.27 17.90
C LYS A 425 -7.20 16.75 17.59
N THR A 426 -8.34 17.22 17.13
CA THR A 426 -8.64 18.66 17.03
C THR A 426 -9.57 19.06 18.18
N ARG A 427 -10.05 20.31 18.20
CA ARG A 427 -11.04 20.74 19.19
C ARG A 427 -12.36 19.98 19.03
N GLU A 428 -12.78 19.73 17.77
CA GLU A 428 -14.10 19.19 17.42
C GLU A 428 -14.07 17.70 17.04
N LEU A 429 -12.87 17.14 16.72
CA LEU A 429 -12.75 15.79 16.16
C LEU A 429 -11.73 14.98 16.95
N SER A 430 -12.12 13.77 17.32
CA SER A 430 -11.20 12.76 17.87
C SER A 430 -10.31 12.14 16.76
N ALA A 431 -9.27 11.43 17.17
CA ALA A 431 -8.44 10.66 16.22
C ALA A 431 -9.28 9.68 15.38
N LYS A 432 -10.24 9.02 16.02
CA LYS A 432 -11.13 8.06 15.37
C LYS A 432 -12.06 8.71 14.35
N ASP A 433 -12.50 9.94 14.60
CA ASP A 433 -13.30 10.71 13.64
C ASP A 433 -12.49 11.03 12.39
N LEU A 434 -11.22 11.42 12.54
CA LEU A 434 -10.32 11.70 11.43
C LEU A 434 -10.00 10.44 10.61
N GLU A 435 -9.71 9.31 11.26
CA GLU A 435 -9.51 8.02 10.61
C GLU A 435 -10.77 7.56 9.86
N ASN A 436 -11.95 7.72 10.47
CA ASN A 436 -13.23 7.41 9.85
C ASN A 436 -13.51 8.34 8.65
N ALA A 437 -13.16 9.63 8.74
CA ALA A 437 -13.36 10.57 7.65
C ALA A 437 -12.62 10.15 6.37
N VAL A 438 -11.35 9.75 6.49
CA VAL A 438 -10.58 9.24 5.35
C VAL A 438 -11.24 7.99 4.76
N ARG A 439 -11.66 7.06 5.61
CA ARG A 439 -12.33 5.83 5.19
C ARG A 439 -13.65 6.13 4.46
N ILE A 440 -14.50 6.99 5.02
CA ILE A 440 -15.77 7.40 4.41
C ILE A 440 -15.52 8.07 3.06
N ALA A 441 -14.54 8.99 2.98
CA ALA A 441 -14.21 9.70 1.76
C ALA A 441 -13.79 8.76 0.62
N TYR A 442 -12.91 7.79 0.89
CA TYR A 442 -12.52 6.80 -0.12
C TYR A 442 -13.67 5.88 -0.52
N ASN A 443 -14.55 5.51 0.41
CA ASN A 443 -15.72 4.68 0.11
C ASN A 443 -16.68 5.40 -0.83
N THR A 444 -17.06 6.61 -0.46
CA THR A 444 -17.96 7.45 -1.26
C THR A 444 -17.39 7.73 -2.63
N TRP A 445 -16.07 7.98 -2.72
CA TRP A 445 -15.38 8.14 -3.99
C TRP A 445 -15.41 6.85 -4.85
N ALA A 446 -15.18 5.69 -4.25
CA ALA A 446 -15.22 4.40 -4.96
C ALA A 446 -16.61 4.11 -5.55
N GLU A 447 -17.68 4.42 -4.80
CA GLU A 447 -19.06 4.31 -5.27
C GLU A 447 -19.34 5.26 -6.44
N HIS A 448 -18.94 6.52 -6.32
CA HIS A 448 -19.06 7.52 -7.36
C HIS A 448 -18.33 7.09 -8.64
N ARG A 449 -17.11 6.61 -8.53
CA ARG A 449 -16.32 6.11 -9.65
C ARG A 449 -16.96 4.89 -10.33
N GLN A 450 -17.58 3.99 -9.57
CA GLN A 450 -18.30 2.85 -10.14
C GLN A 450 -19.53 3.29 -10.94
N LYS A 451 -20.29 4.29 -10.45
CA LYS A 451 -21.41 4.88 -11.20
C LYS A 451 -20.91 5.50 -12.51
N ARG A 452 -19.86 6.31 -12.47
CA ARG A 452 -19.22 6.93 -13.65
C ARG A 452 -18.80 5.91 -14.73
N ILE A 453 -18.30 4.75 -14.33
CA ILE A 453 -17.89 3.68 -15.25
C ILE A 453 -19.11 2.98 -15.87
N LYS A 454 -20.21 2.85 -15.13
CA LYS A 454 -21.46 2.26 -15.64
C LYS A 454 -22.18 3.19 -16.62
N ASP A 455 -22.15 4.49 -16.37
CA ASP A 455 -22.81 5.51 -17.20
C ASP A 455 -22.06 5.78 -18.51
N LYS A 456 -20.76 5.53 -18.58
CA LYS A 456 -20.00 5.55 -19.86
C LYS A 456 -20.34 4.31 -20.68
N LYS A 457 -21.46 4.38 -21.40
CA LYS A 457 -21.86 3.38 -22.40
C LYS A 457 -20.76 3.23 -23.46
N SER A 458 -20.02 2.20 -23.40
CA SER A 458 -19.56 1.20 -24.39
C SER A 458 -18.22 0.59 -23.96
N SER A 459 -18.26 -0.68 -23.66
CA SER A 459 -17.07 -1.53 -23.45
C SER A 459 -16.07 -1.42 -24.62
N LEU A 460 -16.53 -1.11 -25.83
CA LEU A 460 -15.72 -0.96 -27.04
C LEU A 460 -14.85 0.31 -27.04
N ILE A 461 -15.36 1.46 -26.58
CA ILE A 461 -14.56 2.70 -26.51
C ILE A 461 -13.47 2.57 -25.43
N VAL A 462 -13.80 1.93 -24.30
CA VAL A 462 -12.82 1.64 -23.24
C VAL A 462 -11.76 0.64 -23.72
N LEU A 463 -12.16 -0.32 -24.55
CA LEU A 463 -11.26 -1.32 -25.15
C LEU A 463 -10.30 -0.68 -26.15
N LYS A 464 -10.82 0.13 -27.06
CA LYS A 464 -10.02 0.86 -28.04
C LYS A 464 -9.03 1.81 -27.35
N LYS A 465 -9.48 2.56 -26.36
CA LYS A 465 -8.64 3.44 -25.59
C LYS A 465 -7.55 2.68 -24.81
N CYS A 466 -7.87 1.50 -24.26
CA CYS A 466 -6.91 0.67 -23.56
C CYS A 466 -5.85 0.05 -24.51
N LEU A 467 -6.25 -0.29 -25.73
CA LEU A 467 -5.36 -0.75 -26.81
C LEU A 467 -4.41 0.37 -27.26
N ASP A 468 -4.94 1.57 -27.43
CA ASP A 468 -4.17 2.74 -27.90
C ASP A 468 -3.17 3.24 -26.85
N GLU A 469 -3.56 3.19 -25.54
CA GLU A 469 -2.72 3.68 -24.43
C GLU A 469 -1.70 2.66 -23.90
N HIS A 470 -2.00 1.36 -23.96
CA HIS A 470 -1.21 0.33 -23.24
C HIS A 470 -0.78 -0.88 -24.08
N GLY A 471 -1.17 -0.91 -25.36
CA GLY A 471 -0.82 -1.97 -26.30
C GLY A 471 -1.60 -3.28 -26.10
N LEU A 472 -1.41 -4.22 -27.05
CA LEU A 472 -2.21 -5.44 -27.19
C LEU A 472 -2.05 -6.41 -26.01
N GLU A 473 -0.84 -6.61 -25.52
CA GLU A 473 -0.54 -7.58 -24.47
C GLU A 473 -1.18 -7.21 -23.12
N TYR A 474 -1.05 -5.95 -22.71
CA TYR A 474 -1.68 -5.44 -21.49
C TYR A 474 -3.21 -5.47 -21.59
N THR A 475 -3.74 -5.08 -22.76
CA THR A 475 -5.18 -5.06 -23.02
C THR A 475 -5.75 -6.47 -23.02
N THR A 476 -5.04 -7.43 -23.59
CA THR A 476 -5.43 -8.86 -23.60
C THR A 476 -5.44 -9.43 -22.18
N LYS A 477 -4.39 -9.19 -21.37
CA LYS A 477 -4.35 -9.61 -19.95
C LYS A 477 -5.51 -9.00 -19.16
N LYS A 478 -5.84 -7.73 -19.41
CA LYS A 478 -6.95 -7.03 -18.71
C LYS A 478 -8.33 -7.50 -19.19
N ILE A 479 -8.47 -7.87 -20.48
CA ILE A 479 -9.68 -8.46 -21.04
C ILE A 479 -9.90 -9.85 -20.50
N VAL A 480 -8.87 -10.70 -20.52
CA VAL A 480 -8.89 -12.05 -19.98
C VAL A 480 -9.27 -12.00 -18.50
N PHE A 481 -8.62 -11.16 -17.71
CA PHE A 481 -8.97 -10.94 -16.31
C PHE A 481 -10.41 -10.43 -16.12
N LYS A 482 -10.89 -9.49 -16.97
CA LYS A 482 -12.29 -9.02 -16.94
C LYS A 482 -13.29 -10.08 -17.39
N ILE A 483 -12.96 -10.90 -18.38
CA ILE A 483 -13.84 -11.98 -18.87
C ILE A 483 -13.98 -13.07 -17.80
N PHE A 484 -12.89 -13.48 -17.16
CA PHE A 484 -12.94 -14.42 -16.05
C PHE A 484 -13.72 -13.83 -14.86
N LYS A 485 -13.46 -12.57 -14.50
CA LYS A 485 -14.21 -11.87 -13.46
C LYS A 485 -15.68 -11.62 -13.84
N LYS A 486 -16.01 -11.41 -15.12
CA LYS A 486 -17.38 -11.20 -15.60
C LYS A 486 -18.17 -12.51 -15.75
N LYS A 487 -17.51 -13.64 -16.06
CA LYS A 487 -18.12 -14.98 -15.96
C LYS A 487 -18.52 -15.29 -14.51
N ASP A 488 -17.66 -14.98 -13.54
CA ASP A 488 -17.99 -15.13 -12.11
C ASP A 488 -19.11 -14.18 -11.67
N ILE A 489 -19.12 -12.93 -12.16
CA ILE A 489 -20.14 -11.93 -11.82
C ILE A 489 -21.49 -12.24 -12.50
N ASN A 490 -21.49 -12.73 -13.72
CA ASN A 490 -22.75 -13.07 -14.42
C ASN A 490 -23.38 -14.37 -13.88
N LYS A 491 -22.56 -15.35 -13.48
CA LYS A 491 -23.04 -16.52 -12.71
C LYS A 491 -23.68 -16.06 -11.39
N LYS A 492 -23.04 -15.17 -10.64
CA LYS A 492 -23.59 -14.60 -9.39
C LYS A 492 -24.84 -13.73 -9.61
N LYS A 493 -25.02 -13.08 -10.77
CA LYS A 493 -26.19 -12.24 -11.06
C LYS A 493 -27.47 -13.02 -11.38
N GLN A 494 -27.38 -14.21 -11.92
CA GLN A 494 -28.58 -15.05 -12.15
C GLN A 494 -29.13 -15.65 -10.83
N GLU A 495 -28.24 -15.90 -9.86
CA GLU A 495 -28.65 -16.41 -8.53
C GLU A 495 -29.16 -15.30 -7.58
N GLN A 496 -28.87 -14.01 -7.84
CA GLN A 496 -29.17 -12.88 -6.94
C GLN A 496 -30.47 -12.12 -7.22
N LYS A 497 -31.36 -12.62 -8.07
CA LYS A 497 -32.63 -11.92 -8.38
C LYS A 497 -33.64 -11.84 -7.21
N ARG A 498 -33.32 -12.31 -6.01
CA ARG A 498 -34.23 -12.35 -4.84
C ARG A 498 -33.77 -11.64 -3.56
N ILE A 499 -32.67 -10.86 -3.58
CA ILE A 499 -32.21 -10.13 -2.39
C ILE A 499 -31.94 -8.66 -2.76
N PRO A 500 -32.31 -7.67 -1.93
CA PRO A 500 -32.09 -6.26 -2.22
C PRO A 500 -30.60 -5.94 -2.39
N LYS A 501 -30.22 -5.43 -3.54
CA LYS A 501 -28.86 -5.32 -4.07
C LYS A 501 -27.90 -4.33 -3.39
N LYS A 502 -28.27 -3.69 -2.27
CA LYS A 502 -27.53 -2.52 -1.79
C LYS A 502 -26.33 -2.78 -0.86
N ASN A 503 -26.18 -3.97 -0.27
CA ASN A 503 -25.25 -4.14 0.84
C ASN A 503 -24.17 -5.23 0.72
N LEU A 504 -24.19 -6.13 -0.29
CA LEU A 504 -23.38 -7.34 -0.21
C LEU A 504 -21.94 -7.22 -0.74
N ILE A 505 -21.69 -6.42 -1.78
CA ILE A 505 -20.32 -6.33 -2.40
C ILE A 505 -19.42 -5.38 -1.61
N LEU A 506 -19.98 -4.31 -1.08
CA LEU A 506 -19.25 -3.37 -0.23
C LEU A 506 -18.95 -3.99 1.14
N LYS A 507 -19.88 -4.74 1.72
CA LYS A 507 -19.72 -5.41 3.01
C LYS A 507 -18.51 -6.37 3.00
N ASN A 508 -18.37 -7.23 1.99
CA ASN A 508 -17.27 -8.21 1.91
C ASN A 508 -15.87 -7.58 1.74
N PHE A 509 -15.76 -6.41 1.11
CA PHE A 509 -14.46 -5.76 0.91
C PHE A 509 -13.99 -4.98 2.15
N TYR A 510 -14.93 -4.47 2.95
CA TYR A 510 -14.66 -3.64 4.14
C TYR A 510 -14.63 -4.46 5.42
N ASP A 511 -15.47 -5.49 5.53
CA ASP A 511 -15.44 -6.42 6.65
C ASP A 511 -14.06 -7.09 6.77
N ASN A 512 -13.46 -7.50 5.65
CA ASN A 512 -12.11 -8.07 5.63
C ASN A 512 -11.00 -7.12 6.12
N ARG A 513 -11.17 -5.80 6.03
CA ARG A 513 -10.17 -4.83 6.52
C ARG A 513 -10.28 -4.60 8.03
N LEU A 514 -11.48 -4.58 8.57
CA LEU A 514 -11.69 -4.48 10.00
C LEU A 514 -11.24 -5.76 10.72
N ASP A 515 -11.41 -6.92 10.08
CA ASP A 515 -10.85 -8.20 10.53
C ASP A 515 -9.33 -8.14 10.60
N LEU A 516 -8.66 -7.59 9.56
CA LEU A 516 -7.22 -7.39 9.54
C LEU A 516 -6.74 -6.42 10.63
N ILE A 517 -7.50 -5.36 10.92
CA ILE A 517 -7.19 -4.43 12.01
C ILE A 517 -7.28 -5.13 13.36
N GLY A 518 -8.28 -5.99 13.57
CA GLY A 518 -8.40 -6.80 14.76
C GLY A 518 -7.24 -7.78 14.96
N VAL A 519 -6.77 -8.40 13.87
CA VAL A 519 -5.58 -9.26 13.88
C VAL A 519 -4.31 -8.48 14.20
N VAL A 520 -4.18 -7.25 13.69
CA VAL A 520 -3.01 -6.38 13.96
C VAL A 520 -3.05 -5.83 15.39
N ASP A 521 -4.22 -5.45 15.89
CA ASP A 521 -4.40 -4.96 17.26
C ASP A 521 -4.18 -6.08 18.29
N GLY A 522 -4.56 -7.31 17.99
CA GLY A 522 -4.39 -8.49 18.83
C GLY A 522 -5.18 -8.45 20.15
N LYS A 523 -6.03 -7.45 20.36
CA LYS A 523 -6.79 -7.23 21.60
C LYS A 523 -8.29 -7.09 21.38
N HIS A 524 -8.72 -6.56 20.23
CA HIS A 524 -10.12 -6.27 19.96
C HIS A 524 -10.53 -6.81 18.59
N ALA A 525 -11.67 -7.48 18.52
CA ALA A 525 -12.35 -7.81 17.28
C ALA A 525 -13.25 -6.61 16.89
N PHE A 526 -12.97 -5.98 15.77
CA PHE A 526 -13.73 -4.82 15.27
C PHE A 526 -14.91 -5.22 14.39
N THR A 527 -14.96 -6.49 13.96
CA THR A 527 -16.10 -7.09 13.22
C THR A 527 -16.43 -8.45 13.80
N PHE A 528 -17.64 -8.90 13.53
CA PHE A 528 -17.95 -10.31 13.64
C PHE A 528 -17.25 -11.10 12.53
N PRO A 529 -16.84 -12.36 12.80
CA PRO A 529 -16.16 -13.16 11.80
C PRO A 529 -17.09 -13.44 10.61
N ASN A 530 -16.57 -13.24 9.40
CA ASN A 530 -17.30 -13.55 8.17
C ASN A 530 -17.53 -15.05 7.97
N LEU A 531 -16.55 -15.85 8.38
CA LEU A 531 -16.59 -17.32 8.38
C LEU A 531 -16.34 -17.84 9.80
N VAL A 532 -17.19 -18.76 10.24
CA VAL A 532 -17.04 -19.43 11.53
C VAL A 532 -16.94 -20.93 11.32
N GLN A 533 -15.90 -21.54 11.88
CA GLN A 533 -15.78 -22.99 11.95
C GLN A 533 -16.50 -23.50 13.20
N ILE A 534 -17.32 -24.52 13.02
CA ILE A 534 -18.02 -25.20 14.11
C ILE A 534 -17.59 -26.67 14.09
N ASP A 535 -16.97 -27.09 15.17
CA ASP A 535 -16.64 -28.49 15.43
C ASP A 535 -17.85 -29.17 16.09
N LEU A 536 -18.59 -29.90 15.29
CA LEU A 536 -19.87 -30.50 15.75
C LEU A 536 -19.66 -31.65 16.73
N THR A 537 -18.57 -32.40 16.57
CA THR A 537 -18.25 -33.56 17.41
C THR A 537 -16.75 -33.85 17.36
N ASN A 538 -16.23 -34.38 18.44
CA ASN A 538 -14.88 -34.92 18.49
C ASN A 538 -14.80 -36.37 18.00
N ASN A 539 -15.95 -37.02 17.78
CA ASN A 539 -16.04 -38.39 17.35
C ASN A 539 -15.63 -38.51 15.86
N CYS A 540 -14.79 -39.49 15.56
CA CYS A 540 -14.33 -39.76 14.20
C CYS A 540 -14.16 -41.28 13.99
N ASN A 541 -14.62 -41.76 12.85
CA ASN A 541 -14.48 -43.15 12.46
C ASN A 541 -13.15 -43.47 11.75
N ASN A 542 -12.25 -42.44 11.56
CA ASN A 542 -10.91 -42.59 11.03
C ASN A 542 -9.83 -42.39 12.11
N SER A 543 -8.71 -43.10 11.94
CA SER A 543 -7.49 -42.93 12.75
C SER A 543 -6.30 -42.53 11.85
N CYS A 544 -6.44 -41.35 11.20
CA CYS A 544 -5.44 -40.86 10.24
C CYS A 544 -4.09 -40.63 10.93
N ILE A 545 -3.00 -41.05 10.29
CA ILE A 545 -1.63 -40.96 10.86
C ILE A 545 -1.26 -39.51 11.26
N GLY A 546 -1.60 -38.51 10.47
CA GLY A 546 -1.31 -37.10 10.72
C GLY A 546 -2.37 -36.35 11.55
N CYS A 547 -3.36 -37.04 12.11
CA CYS A 547 -4.45 -36.39 12.86
C CYS A 547 -3.96 -35.93 14.25
N TRP A 548 -4.22 -34.70 14.59
CA TRP A 548 -3.84 -34.12 15.88
C TRP A 548 -4.71 -34.63 17.06
N CYS A 549 -5.90 -35.20 16.78
CA CYS A 549 -6.82 -35.75 17.78
C CYS A 549 -6.78 -37.28 17.86
N ASN A 550 -6.81 -37.97 16.70
CA ASN A 550 -7.13 -39.39 16.60
C ASN A 550 -5.98 -40.22 16.05
N SER A 551 -4.78 -39.66 15.81
CA SER A 551 -3.63 -40.41 15.31
C SER A 551 -3.23 -41.54 16.25
N PRO A 552 -2.94 -42.75 15.72
CA PRO A 552 -2.37 -43.83 16.52
C PRO A 552 -1.00 -43.50 17.11
N LEU A 553 -0.32 -42.46 16.57
CA LEU A 553 1.00 -42.03 17.00
C LEU A 553 1.01 -41.13 18.24
N LEU A 554 -0.15 -40.63 18.70
CA LEU A 554 -0.26 -39.67 19.80
C LEU A 554 0.07 -40.25 21.19
N LYS A 555 0.09 -41.60 21.34
CA LYS A 555 0.35 -42.31 22.61
C LYS A 555 -0.45 -41.70 23.79
N GLU A 556 0.25 -41.17 24.80
CA GLU A 556 -0.34 -40.54 25.99
C GLU A 556 -1.02 -39.17 25.74
N LYS A 557 -0.79 -38.56 24.59
CA LYS A 557 -1.43 -37.28 24.19
C LYS A 557 -2.75 -37.45 23.47
N LYS A 558 -3.32 -38.66 23.42
CA LYS A 558 -4.66 -38.89 22.88
C LYS A 558 -5.70 -38.22 23.77
N ILE A 559 -6.70 -37.62 23.16
CA ILE A 559 -7.91 -37.15 23.89
C ILE A 559 -8.55 -38.32 24.60
N SER A 560 -9.09 -38.08 25.80
CA SER A 560 -9.78 -39.11 26.59
C SER A 560 -11.02 -39.66 25.84
N ARG A 561 -11.44 -40.89 26.22
CA ARG A 561 -12.66 -41.47 25.62
C ARG A 561 -13.86 -40.58 25.78
N LYS A 562 -14.00 -39.92 26.96
CA LYS A 562 -15.09 -39.01 27.28
C LYS A 562 -15.08 -37.78 26.35
N GLU A 563 -13.93 -37.15 26.18
CA GLU A 563 -13.75 -36.00 25.26
C GLU A 563 -14.01 -36.39 23.81
N LYS A 564 -13.61 -37.61 23.41
CA LYS A 564 -13.83 -38.11 22.06
C LYS A 564 -15.32 -38.26 21.73
N GLU A 565 -16.14 -38.66 22.70
CA GLU A 565 -17.59 -38.86 22.54
C GLU A 565 -18.37 -37.53 22.62
N GLU A 566 -17.72 -36.40 22.95
CA GLU A 566 -18.40 -35.12 23.03
C GLU A 566 -18.98 -34.67 21.68
N THR A 567 -20.21 -34.23 21.72
CA THR A 567 -20.97 -33.79 20.55
C THR A 567 -21.84 -32.59 20.97
N LEU A 568 -21.80 -31.50 20.16
CA LEU A 568 -22.62 -30.34 20.43
C LEU A 568 -24.11 -30.66 20.30
N PRO A 569 -24.94 -30.31 21.27
CA PRO A 569 -26.39 -30.52 21.17
C PRO A 569 -26.97 -29.77 19.97
N TYR A 570 -27.85 -30.41 19.20
CA TYR A 570 -28.51 -29.85 18.03
C TYR A 570 -29.08 -28.44 18.27
N THR A 571 -29.85 -28.30 19.39
CA THR A 571 -30.47 -27.03 19.77
C THR A 571 -29.45 -25.91 19.97
N ARG A 572 -28.27 -26.24 20.55
CA ARG A 572 -27.18 -25.26 20.75
C ARG A 572 -26.55 -24.83 19.42
N VAL A 573 -26.36 -25.79 18.51
CA VAL A 573 -25.82 -25.48 17.17
C VAL A 573 -26.76 -24.56 16.40
N ILE A 574 -28.05 -24.82 16.40
CA ILE A 574 -29.05 -23.97 15.75
C ILE A 574 -29.11 -22.57 16.37
N SER A 575 -29.11 -22.47 17.72
CA SER A 575 -29.03 -21.17 18.39
C SER A 575 -27.78 -20.37 18.01
N LEU A 576 -26.62 -21.04 17.96
CA LEU A 576 -25.36 -20.41 17.56
C LEU A 576 -25.41 -19.91 16.11
N ILE A 577 -25.91 -20.72 15.17
CA ILE A 577 -26.04 -20.32 13.76
C ILE A 577 -26.92 -19.08 13.61
N ASN A 578 -28.04 -19.04 14.31
CA ASN A 578 -28.96 -17.90 14.30
C ASN A 578 -28.33 -16.64 14.89
N GLU A 579 -27.56 -16.75 15.96
CA GLU A 579 -26.82 -15.66 16.58
C GLU A 579 -25.74 -15.13 15.62
N LEU A 580 -24.91 -16.01 15.03
CA LEU A 580 -23.89 -15.67 14.06
C LEU A 580 -24.47 -14.95 12.84
N LYS A 581 -25.60 -15.45 12.31
CA LYS A 581 -26.34 -14.82 11.22
C LYS A 581 -26.81 -13.42 11.57
N LYS A 582 -27.39 -13.24 12.75
CA LYS A 582 -27.85 -11.94 13.26
C LYS A 582 -26.71 -10.91 13.31
N HIS A 583 -25.51 -11.34 13.63
CA HIS A 583 -24.34 -10.50 13.75
C HIS A 583 -23.53 -10.34 12.43
N GLY A 584 -24.01 -10.92 11.34
CA GLY A 584 -23.47 -10.67 9.99
C GLY A 584 -22.46 -11.69 9.50
N THR A 585 -22.29 -12.84 10.16
CA THR A 585 -21.56 -13.99 9.60
C THR A 585 -22.24 -14.46 8.32
N ASN A 586 -21.47 -14.75 7.29
CA ASN A 586 -21.97 -15.18 5.98
C ASN A 586 -21.68 -16.64 5.67
N GLU A 587 -20.66 -17.22 6.31
CA GLU A 587 -20.16 -18.55 5.98
C GLU A 587 -19.98 -19.41 7.23
N ILE A 588 -20.46 -20.64 7.18
CA ILE A 588 -20.24 -21.65 8.21
C ILE A 588 -19.40 -22.78 7.64
N TYR A 589 -18.35 -23.14 8.35
CA TYR A 589 -17.46 -24.25 8.04
C TYR A 589 -17.67 -25.36 9.07
N LEU A 590 -18.18 -26.49 8.65
CA LEU A 590 -18.39 -27.67 9.49
C LEU A 590 -17.18 -28.60 9.33
N GLY A 591 -16.42 -28.76 10.39
CA GLY A 591 -15.23 -29.61 10.41
C GLY A 591 -14.29 -29.21 11.54
N GLY A 592 -13.48 -30.13 12.02
CA GLY A 592 -12.59 -29.86 13.15
C GLY A 592 -12.01 -31.12 13.76
N GLY A 593 -12.29 -31.37 15.03
CA GLY A 593 -11.71 -32.49 15.79
C GLY A 593 -12.19 -33.86 15.37
N GLY A 594 -13.44 -33.99 14.88
CA GLY A 594 -14.07 -35.24 14.48
C GLY A 594 -14.59 -35.25 13.03
N GLU A 595 -15.41 -36.25 12.72
CA GLU A 595 -16.08 -36.38 11.43
C GLU A 595 -17.50 -35.79 11.53
N PRO A 596 -17.86 -34.72 10.78
CA PRO A 596 -19.16 -34.08 10.87
C PRO A 596 -20.34 -35.04 10.66
N PHE A 597 -20.20 -36.04 9.76
CA PHE A 597 -21.23 -37.02 9.49
C PHE A 597 -21.43 -38.06 10.62
N MET A 598 -20.63 -38.02 11.68
CA MET A 598 -20.90 -38.74 12.92
C MET A 598 -21.87 -37.98 13.85
N HIS A 599 -22.14 -36.71 13.57
CA HIS A 599 -23.19 -35.99 14.34
C HIS A 599 -24.60 -36.44 13.93
N PRO A 600 -25.44 -36.88 14.85
CA PRO A 600 -26.74 -37.54 14.53
C PRO A 600 -27.72 -36.63 13.75
N ASN A 601 -27.57 -35.32 13.87
CA ASN A 601 -28.44 -34.36 13.19
C ASN A 601 -27.75 -33.55 12.12
N ILE A 602 -26.62 -34.02 11.54
CA ILE A 602 -25.84 -33.29 10.57
C ILE A 602 -26.68 -32.74 9.41
N MET A 603 -27.54 -33.56 8.82
CA MET A 603 -28.37 -33.16 7.69
C MET A 603 -29.35 -32.05 8.04
N LYS A 604 -29.94 -32.07 9.26
CA LYS A 604 -30.83 -31.01 9.75
C LYS A 604 -30.08 -29.71 9.99
N ILE A 605 -28.82 -29.78 10.49
CA ILE A 605 -27.92 -28.61 10.67
C ILE A 605 -27.60 -27.98 9.31
N VAL A 606 -27.19 -28.79 8.35
CA VAL A 606 -26.85 -28.35 6.99
C VAL A 606 -28.07 -27.70 6.30
N GLU A 607 -29.24 -28.31 6.43
CA GLU A 607 -30.50 -27.76 5.93
C GLU A 607 -30.83 -26.39 6.55
N HIS A 608 -30.66 -26.25 7.87
CA HIS A 608 -30.85 -24.98 8.58
C HIS A 608 -29.87 -23.90 8.09
N ILE A 609 -28.56 -24.20 7.95
CA ILE A 609 -27.57 -23.28 7.41
C ILE A 609 -28.00 -22.77 6.03
N LYS A 610 -28.48 -23.66 5.17
CA LYS A 610 -28.94 -23.29 3.82
C LYS A 610 -30.25 -22.49 3.84
N LYS A 611 -31.18 -22.82 4.75
CA LYS A 611 -32.42 -22.06 4.96
C LYS A 611 -32.15 -20.62 5.38
N GLU A 612 -31.17 -20.43 6.26
CA GLU A 612 -30.72 -19.10 6.69
C GLU A 612 -29.94 -18.34 5.61
N GLY A 613 -29.73 -18.91 4.42
CA GLY A 613 -29.02 -18.28 3.30
C GLY A 613 -27.51 -18.13 3.51
N LEU A 614 -26.92 -18.91 4.41
CA LEU A 614 -25.49 -18.92 4.67
C LEU A 614 -24.77 -19.82 3.68
N VAL A 615 -23.51 -19.52 3.43
CA VAL A 615 -22.59 -20.37 2.68
C VAL A 615 -22.18 -21.53 3.58
N CYS A 616 -22.37 -22.76 3.12
CA CYS A 616 -22.07 -23.97 3.86
C CYS A 616 -20.84 -24.68 3.30
N HIS A 617 -19.82 -24.85 4.13
CA HIS A 617 -18.62 -25.65 3.85
C HIS A 617 -18.63 -26.88 4.76
N ILE A 618 -18.35 -28.06 4.21
CA ILE A 618 -18.24 -29.29 4.99
C ILE A 618 -16.88 -29.91 4.71
N ASN A 619 -16.09 -30.16 5.76
CA ASN A 619 -14.87 -30.95 5.66
C ASN A 619 -15.11 -32.35 6.23
N THR A 620 -14.93 -33.37 5.42
CA THR A 620 -15.28 -34.74 5.76
C THR A 620 -14.25 -35.74 5.24
N ASN A 621 -14.09 -36.85 5.95
CA ASN A 621 -13.32 -37.99 5.47
C ASN A 621 -14.09 -38.81 4.41
N PHE A 622 -15.33 -38.45 4.13
CA PHE A 622 -16.18 -38.96 3.07
C PHE A 622 -16.57 -40.43 3.16
N THR A 623 -16.23 -41.14 4.23
CA THR A 623 -16.46 -42.59 4.39
C THR A 623 -17.89 -42.94 4.78
N LEU A 624 -18.62 -41.97 5.33
CA LEU A 624 -20.02 -42.15 5.80
C LEU A 624 -21.07 -41.63 4.81
N ILE A 625 -20.62 -41.12 3.66
CA ILE A 625 -21.52 -40.58 2.65
C ILE A 625 -21.99 -41.68 1.74
N ASN A 626 -23.31 -41.80 1.61
CA ASN A 626 -24.00 -42.72 0.72
C ASN A 626 -24.79 -41.97 -0.37
N GLU A 627 -25.46 -42.70 -1.24
CA GLU A 627 -26.23 -42.14 -2.35
C GLU A 627 -27.38 -41.22 -1.88
N GLU A 628 -28.07 -41.57 -0.81
CA GLU A 628 -29.17 -40.76 -0.24
C GLU A 628 -28.66 -39.41 0.25
N ILE A 629 -27.54 -39.42 0.99
CA ILE A 629 -26.87 -38.20 1.47
C ILE A 629 -26.41 -37.34 0.28
N VAL A 630 -25.83 -37.95 -0.75
CA VAL A 630 -25.40 -37.22 -1.98
C VAL A 630 -26.59 -36.52 -2.62
N LYS A 631 -27.71 -37.22 -2.84
CA LYS A 631 -28.92 -36.63 -3.43
C LYS A 631 -29.38 -35.42 -2.62
N LYS A 632 -29.44 -35.53 -1.29
CA LYS A 632 -29.82 -34.45 -0.40
C LYS A 632 -28.84 -33.26 -0.42
N LEU A 633 -27.53 -33.50 -0.42
CA LEU A 633 -26.51 -32.45 -0.49
C LEU A 633 -26.55 -31.67 -1.81
N VAL A 634 -26.83 -32.36 -2.93
CA VAL A 634 -27.02 -31.73 -4.25
C VAL A 634 -28.34 -30.96 -4.28
N GLU A 635 -29.43 -31.50 -3.73
CA GLU A 635 -30.75 -30.86 -3.62
C GLU A 635 -30.65 -29.54 -2.83
N LEU A 636 -30.02 -29.56 -1.66
CA LEU A 636 -29.79 -28.41 -0.78
C LEU A 636 -28.79 -27.39 -1.36
N LYS A 637 -28.13 -27.71 -2.47
CA LYS A 637 -27.11 -26.86 -3.12
C LYS A 637 -26.02 -26.44 -2.15
N ILE A 638 -25.44 -27.41 -1.43
CA ILE A 638 -24.31 -27.15 -0.53
C ILE A 638 -23.20 -26.48 -1.32
N ASP A 639 -22.55 -25.47 -0.72
CA ASP A 639 -21.61 -24.67 -1.47
C ASP A 639 -20.29 -25.39 -1.72
N HIS A 640 -19.69 -25.96 -0.68
CA HIS A 640 -18.39 -26.62 -0.77
C HIS A 640 -18.33 -27.89 0.08
N ILE A 641 -17.77 -28.94 -0.48
CA ILE A 641 -17.39 -30.14 0.26
C ILE A 641 -15.91 -30.38 0.07
N ALA A 642 -15.19 -30.41 1.18
CA ALA A 642 -13.75 -30.71 1.24
C ALA A 642 -13.59 -32.18 1.65
N VAL A 643 -12.98 -32.98 0.80
CA VAL A 643 -12.76 -34.41 1.03
C VAL A 643 -11.32 -34.63 1.48
N SER A 644 -11.11 -35.06 2.72
CA SER A 644 -9.80 -35.40 3.28
C SER A 644 -9.38 -36.78 2.85
N LEU A 645 -8.66 -36.91 1.72
CA LEU A 645 -8.31 -38.20 1.11
C LEU A 645 -6.87 -38.67 1.40
N TRP A 646 -5.88 -37.79 1.34
CA TRP A 646 -4.44 -37.96 1.60
C TRP A 646 -3.75 -39.08 0.81
N ALA A 647 -4.33 -39.50 -0.28
CA ALA A 647 -3.82 -40.58 -1.11
C ALA A 647 -4.29 -40.47 -2.57
N GLY A 648 -3.45 -40.89 -3.50
CA GLY A 648 -3.79 -40.99 -4.92
C GLY A 648 -4.09 -42.41 -5.38
N ASP A 649 -3.96 -43.38 -4.46
CA ASP A 649 -4.34 -44.78 -4.68
C ASP A 649 -4.69 -45.52 -3.39
N ALA A 650 -5.33 -46.68 -3.51
CA ALA A 650 -5.82 -47.45 -2.39
C ALA A 650 -4.71 -47.97 -1.45
N ASP A 651 -3.51 -48.26 -1.98
CA ASP A 651 -2.39 -48.74 -1.17
C ASP A 651 -1.82 -47.63 -0.27
N THR A 652 -1.74 -46.40 -0.80
CA THR A 652 -1.31 -45.24 -0.06
C THR A 652 -2.41 -44.82 0.95
N TYR A 653 -3.68 -44.97 0.57
CA TYR A 653 -4.81 -44.64 1.46
C TYR A 653 -4.76 -45.47 2.76
N VAL A 654 -4.56 -46.75 2.69
CA VAL A 654 -4.45 -47.65 3.87
C VAL A 654 -3.24 -47.25 4.75
N LYS A 655 -2.14 -46.83 4.15
CA LYS A 655 -0.96 -46.35 4.92
C LYS A 655 -1.24 -45.08 5.71
N THR A 656 -2.01 -44.17 5.13
CA THR A 656 -2.35 -42.89 5.77
C THR A 656 -3.56 -43.00 6.73
N HIS A 657 -4.41 -44.03 6.56
CA HIS A 657 -5.62 -44.35 7.33
C HIS A 657 -5.63 -45.78 7.80
N PRO A 658 -4.83 -46.14 8.80
CA PRO A 658 -4.53 -47.55 9.15
C PRO A 658 -5.74 -48.35 9.66
N ASN A 659 -6.83 -47.69 10.04
CA ASN A 659 -8.09 -48.36 10.42
C ASN A 659 -9.09 -48.47 9.25
N GLN A 660 -8.68 -48.12 8.05
CA GLN A 660 -9.49 -48.24 6.83
C GLN A 660 -8.92 -49.31 5.86
N THR A 661 -9.70 -49.65 4.86
CA THR A 661 -9.35 -50.67 3.88
C THR A 661 -9.28 -50.11 2.45
N LYS A 662 -8.68 -50.83 1.52
CA LYS A 662 -8.70 -50.47 0.11
C LYS A 662 -10.12 -50.34 -0.45
N LYS A 663 -11.07 -51.13 0.06
CA LYS A 663 -12.50 -51.05 -0.30
C LYS A 663 -13.07 -49.65 0.01
N THR A 664 -12.68 -49.04 1.13
CA THR A 664 -13.11 -47.68 1.51
C THR A 664 -12.64 -46.65 0.49
N PHE A 665 -11.41 -46.74 0.01
CA PHE A 665 -10.90 -45.83 -1.04
C PHE A 665 -11.76 -45.91 -2.30
N TYR A 666 -12.02 -47.09 -2.81
CA TYR A 666 -12.86 -47.28 -4.01
C TYR A 666 -14.32 -46.87 -3.79
N GLN A 667 -14.84 -47.01 -2.57
CA GLN A 667 -16.16 -46.50 -2.21
C GLN A 667 -16.19 -44.97 -2.29
N ILE A 668 -15.18 -44.28 -1.79
CA ILE A 668 -15.07 -42.80 -1.89
C ILE A 668 -15.03 -42.36 -3.36
N GLU A 669 -14.22 -43.04 -4.20
CA GLU A 669 -14.18 -42.76 -5.64
C GLU A 669 -15.56 -42.95 -6.31
N LYS A 670 -16.26 -44.05 -5.98
CA LYS A 670 -17.59 -44.32 -6.51
C LYS A 670 -18.58 -43.20 -6.15
N ILE A 671 -18.57 -42.73 -4.90
CA ILE A 671 -19.46 -41.66 -4.43
C ILE A 671 -19.10 -40.30 -5.08
N LEU A 672 -17.82 -40.00 -5.29
CA LEU A 672 -17.39 -38.80 -6.00
C LEU A 672 -17.87 -38.82 -7.47
N LYS A 673 -17.81 -39.95 -8.16
CA LYS A 673 -18.39 -40.12 -9.51
C LYS A 673 -19.90 -39.89 -9.51
N LEU A 674 -20.61 -40.50 -8.55
CA LEU A 674 -22.06 -40.37 -8.38
C LEU A 674 -22.49 -38.89 -8.17
N ILE A 675 -21.74 -38.10 -7.37
CA ILE A 675 -22.04 -36.67 -7.23
C ILE A 675 -21.97 -35.95 -8.58
N LYS A 676 -20.97 -36.28 -9.41
CA LYS A 676 -20.83 -35.67 -10.73
C LYS A 676 -22.01 -36.03 -11.63
N GLU A 677 -22.44 -37.28 -11.61
CA GLU A 677 -23.59 -37.78 -12.39
C GLU A 677 -24.90 -37.11 -11.96
N ILE A 678 -25.24 -37.13 -10.67
CA ILE A 678 -26.45 -36.49 -10.15
C ILE A 678 -26.46 -34.97 -10.41
N LYS A 679 -25.34 -34.31 -10.28
CA LYS A 679 -25.21 -32.88 -10.63
C LYS A 679 -25.50 -32.62 -12.10
N HIS A 680 -25.01 -33.47 -12.96
CA HIS A 680 -25.22 -33.38 -14.42
C HIS A 680 -26.69 -33.63 -14.76
N GLU A 681 -27.29 -34.70 -14.26
CA GLU A 681 -28.71 -35.05 -14.48
C GLU A 681 -29.67 -33.96 -13.99
N GLN A 682 -29.34 -33.31 -12.85
CA GLN A 682 -30.20 -32.27 -12.27
C GLN A 682 -29.84 -30.84 -12.75
N GLY A 683 -28.91 -30.69 -13.68
CA GLY A 683 -28.44 -29.38 -14.15
C GLY A 683 -27.89 -28.49 -13.02
N LYS A 684 -27.29 -29.08 -11.97
CA LYS A 684 -26.79 -28.37 -10.79
C LYS A 684 -25.27 -28.26 -10.80
N GLU A 685 -24.72 -27.10 -10.39
CA GLU A 685 -23.26 -26.90 -10.29
C GLU A 685 -22.70 -27.19 -8.89
N LYS A 686 -23.54 -27.13 -7.85
CA LYS A 686 -23.15 -27.37 -6.46
C LYS A 686 -23.55 -28.79 -6.02
N PRO A 687 -22.81 -29.35 -5.02
CA PRO A 687 -21.65 -28.78 -4.32
C PRO A 687 -20.37 -28.72 -5.18
N LEU A 688 -19.49 -27.74 -4.86
CA LEU A 688 -18.12 -27.74 -5.37
C LEU A 688 -17.29 -28.70 -4.51
N ILE A 689 -16.64 -29.68 -5.16
CA ILE A 689 -15.81 -30.67 -4.46
C ILE A 689 -14.36 -30.23 -4.49
N LYS A 690 -13.69 -30.27 -3.34
CA LYS A 690 -12.25 -30.10 -3.18
C LYS A 690 -11.66 -31.36 -2.55
N ILE A 691 -10.63 -31.92 -3.14
CA ILE A 691 -9.84 -32.99 -2.50
C ILE A 691 -8.70 -32.33 -1.72
N TYR A 692 -8.61 -32.64 -0.44
CA TYR A 692 -7.53 -32.20 0.44
C TYR A 692 -6.56 -33.36 0.68
N ASN A 693 -5.28 -33.09 0.37
CA ASN A 693 -4.21 -34.04 0.60
C ASN A 693 -3.17 -33.45 1.54
N VAL A 694 -3.00 -34.05 2.71
CA VAL A 694 -1.87 -33.75 3.60
C VAL A 694 -0.66 -34.55 3.15
N ILE A 695 0.39 -33.84 2.75
CA ILE A 695 1.62 -34.50 2.26
C ILE A 695 2.52 -34.87 3.44
N SER A 696 2.94 -36.12 3.47
CA SER A 696 3.81 -36.72 4.50
C SER A 696 4.87 -37.65 3.86
N ASN A 697 5.75 -38.18 4.68
CA ASN A 697 6.71 -39.17 4.24
C ASN A 697 6.05 -40.49 3.71
N LEU A 698 4.78 -40.72 4.03
CA LEU A 698 4.05 -41.93 3.57
C LEU A 698 3.45 -41.75 2.17
N ASN A 699 3.22 -40.56 1.70
CA ASN A 699 2.47 -40.30 0.48
C ASN A 699 3.12 -39.31 -0.52
N TYR A 700 4.25 -38.66 -0.17
CA TYR A 700 4.86 -37.65 -1.05
C TYR A 700 5.24 -38.18 -2.45
N LYS A 701 5.58 -39.47 -2.57
CA LYS A 701 5.86 -40.13 -3.86
C LYS A 701 4.61 -40.38 -4.70
N ASN A 702 3.42 -40.10 -4.15
CA ASN A 702 2.13 -40.36 -4.77
C ASN A 702 1.44 -39.07 -5.25
N ILE A 703 2.16 -37.97 -5.25
CA ILE A 703 1.60 -36.62 -5.54
C ILE A 703 0.98 -36.54 -6.93
N GLU A 704 1.61 -37.13 -7.94
CA GLU A 704 1.09 -37.13 -9.31
C GLU A 704 -0.29 -37.81 -9.41
N LYS A 705 -0.52 -38.87 -8.63
CA LYS A 705 -1.80 -39.58 -8.60
C LYS A 705 -2.85 -38.84 -7.73
N MET A 706 -2.41 -37.90 -6.89
CA MET A 706 -3.29 -37.06 -6.06
C MET A 706 -3.80 -35.82 -6.80
N ALA A 707 -3.06 -35.41 -7.86
CA ALA A 707 -3.42 -34.26 -8.71
C ALA A 707 -4.51 -34.65 -9.71
#